data_44835e9b883f7e2b66c72187ae0c1961
#
_entry.id   44835e9b883f7e2b66c72187ae0c1961
#
_cell.length_a   1.000
_cell.length_b   1.000
_cell.length_c   1.000
_cell.angle_alpha   90.00
_cell.angle_beta   90.00
_cell.angle_gamma   90.00
#
_symmetry.space_group_name_H-M   'P 1'
#
loop_
_entity.id
_entity.type
_entity.pdbx_description
1 polymer ?
#
loop_
_entity_poly.entity_id
_entity_poly.type
_entity_poly.pdbx_seq_one_letter_code
_entity_poly.pdbx_strand_id
1 'polypeptide(L)'
;MNTKLPIFDKKNEIVKSIEANDVTIITAETGSGKSTQVPQYLYEMGYEVICTQPRRIACVSLADRVSEEMKTEGNVVGYHIAFESTRTDETKVLFCTDGLQMAKQLSNRKEKNEGKTALIIDEVHEWNLSIETLIAWVRHEKKVNNSKLKVVLMSATVDSENLYFYFNEVTTVGMVNVPNRNYEVSWHTSDDYHNHEEIEIAVKCIKEGKNVLVFQPGKKEIYDFIKALKYTLGFEEGVDCVILPMHGELGISDQKACFRGYNCPKVVVSTNIAQTSITIDDIDVVIDTGSERVVIVKDGIEGLYLQPISKADCIQRAGRAGRTKHGEYYLCDYTKYSDRLYFPVPEIKRLMLDKVVLKLLSVGIDAVELEFFHQPLVTSLVESKALLKSLGAIDSKGNLTEIGKKISKLPISCRCGRMLVEAEKYGVVDEMITIISVIESGSLVNTRKKVQVSGFLGDYTENISYSNFTNESGSDLLAELEIYNKLEMGKLGKTSLEMSDAGINVKAYKRAKELREMLDYVTDELLDKSNKSYGVEGILRSVVSAMTDNLYELRGICDEYCDHQGKNIVRLDKNSCITGYKRLIVGFPKVFEVDSRYGKTEMKLLQMASAVTADILLDYLNPESIKGVIDTYTIDYVPEKDTFIVDVHYFYGTIGLYCADSVCVTRDSELYASAKEIWDKVDKTNKRGSNVYICGEIKRVSNYWGKSVVDITFEELGKMKADGVSQVKTGYGDYVTLNYEGISGYNVQDLYDRVLTVRIGKLLDKESSGFPPKTGKFETIVGWFSELGKRVYTVEGMEKVVYIGLLKVGGSIKKHIFEDAERCEESNKECVEFLLMREVNKKYNDKTFKVINPQGKKVETKSTERAKKEFHDNILMVCEELSVTNFEESLSYLDDVYKELTEEMRK
;
A
#
# COMPACT_ATOMS: atom_id res chain seq x y z
N MET A 1 18.87 20.20 -39.32
CA MET A 1 19.70 19.56 -38.24
C MET A 1 20.40 20.64 -37.43
N ASN A 2 20.43 20.55 -36.14
CA ASN A 2 21.10 21.52 -35.27
C ASN A 2 22.59 21.16 -35.15
N THR A 3 23.44 21.69 -36.05
CA THR A 3 24.86 21.39 -36.16
C THR A 3 25.73 21.88 -34.98
N LYS A 4 25.13 22.46 -33.94
CA LYS A 4 25.84 22.94 -32.76
C LYS A 4 25.91 21.89 -31.61
N LEU A 5 25.22 20.76 -31.73
CA LEU A 5 25.22 19.72 -30.69
C LEU A 5 26.54 18.91 -30.71
N PRO A 6 27.09 18.55 -29.55
CA PRO A 6 28.36 17.81 -29.44
C PRO A 6 28.40 16.50 -30.25
N ILE A 7 27.28 15.81 -30.39
CA ILE A 7 27.19 14.53 -31.08
C ILE A 7 27.49 14.60 -32.57
N PHE A 8 27.34 15.79 -33.22
CA PHE A 8 27.65 15.96 -34.61
C PHE A 8 29.16 15.77 -34.95
N ASP A 9 30.02 16.15 -34.01
CA ASP A 9 31.48 15.99 -34.20
C ASP A 9 31.85 14.50 -34.23
N LYS A 10 31.02 13.63 -33.68
CA LYS A 10 31.20 12.18 -33.61
C LYS A 10 30.33 11.39 -34.59
N LYS A 11 29.52 12.06 -35.46
CA LYS A 11 28.61 11.37 -36.39
C LYS A 11 29.31 10.26 -37.17
N ASN A 12 30.47 10.58 -37.83
CA ASN A 12 31.19 9.62 -38.66
C ASN A 12 31.73 8.43 -37.85
N GLU A 13 32.15 8.64 -36.61
CA GLU A 13 32.61 7.59 -35.70
C GLU A 13 31.46 6.69 -35.24
N ILE A 14 30.31 7.28 -34.89
CA ILE A 14 29.10 6.57 -34.53
C ILE A 14 28.60 5.71 -35.69
N VAL A 15 28.51 6.29 -36.92
CA VAL A 15 28.05 5.55 -38.12
C VAL A 15 28.97 4.37 -38.41
N LYS A 16 30.28 4.58 -38.45
CA LYS A 16 31.27 3.52 -38.66
C LYS A 16 31.19 2.43 -37.58
N SER A 17 31.01 2.82 -36.33
CA SER A 17 30.86 1.85 -35.22
C SER A 17 29.61 0.99 -35.38
N ILE A 18 28.48 1.57 -35.74
CA ILE A 18 27.22 0.84 -35.98
C ILE A 18 27.32 -0.08 -37.19
N GLU A 19 27.99 0.35 -38.26
CA GLU A 19 28.23 -0.50 -39.44
C GLU A 19 29.08 -1.72 -39.10
N ALA A 20 30.18 -1.51 -38.37
CA ALA A 20 31.16 -2.54 -38.03
C ALA A 20 30.73 -3.50 -36.93
N ASN A 21 29.86 -3.09 -36.03
CA ASN A 21 29.50 -3.88 -34.83
C ASN A 21 28.02 -4.18 -34.78
N ASP A 22 27.67 -5.26 -34.10
CA ASP A 22 26.30 -5.63 -33.83
C ASP A 22 25.68 -4.89 -32.65
N VAL A 23 26.54 -4.53 -31.68
CA VAL A 23 26.17 -3.70 -30.54
C VAL A 23 27.08 -2.48 -30.51
N THR A 24 26.50 -1.29 -30.38
CA THR A 24 27.28 -0.04 -30.23
C THR A 24 26.86 0.66 -28.93
N ILE A 25 27.83 0.93 -28.08
CA ILE A 25 27.63 1.66 -26.82
C ILE A 25 28.02 3.12 -27.03
N ILE A 26 27.09 4.05 -26.81
CA ILE A 26 27.34 5.49 -26.94
C ILE A 26 27.20 6.13 -25.58
N THR A 27 28.31 6.66 -25.07
CA THR A 27 28.29 7.45 -23.83
C THR A 27 28.33 8.94 -24.18
N ALA A 28 27.34 9.67 -23.72
CA ALA A 28 27.20 11.08 -23.98
C ALA A 28 26.34 11.76 -22.93
N GLU A 29 26.77 12.87 -22.39
CA GLU A 29 25.98 13.60 -21.38
C GLU A 29 24.62 14.07 -21.90
N THR A 30 23.72 14.37 -20.96
CA THR A 30 22.42 14.95 -21.29
C THR A 30 22.56 16.28 -22.02
N GLY A 31 21.76 16.46 -23.09
CA GLY A 31 21.84 17.65 -23.93
C GLY A 31 22.87 17.56 -25.08
N SER A 32 23.65 16.49 -25.17
CA SER A 32 24.57 16.25 -26.30
C SER A 32 23.88 16.01 -27.65
N GLY A 33 22.60 15.69 -27.63
CA GLY A 33 21.79 15.35 -28.82
C GLY A 33 21.68 13.86 -29.12
N LYS A 34 22.14 12.96 -28.23
CA LYS A 34 22.10 11.50 -28.46
C LYS A 34 20.72 11.00 -28.85
N SER A 35 19.68 11.31 -28.06
CA SER A 35 18.31 10.81 -28.23
C SER A 35 17.59 11.35 -29.47
N THR A 36 18.02 12.52 -30.00
CA THR A 36 17.44 13.11 -31.22
C THR A 36 18.21 12.74 -32.47
N GLN A 37 19.55 12.68 -32.45
CA GLN A 37 20.35 12.54 -33.64
C GLN A 37 20.68 11.09 -34.02
N VAL A 38 20.93 10.21 -33.04
CA VAL A 38 21.27 8.80 -33.35
C VAL A 38 20.12 8.08 -34.06
N PRO A 39 18.82 8.26 -33.72
CA PRO A 39 17.74 7.71 -34.53
C PRO A 39 17.73 8.20 -35.97
N GLN A 40 18.08 9.49 -36.22
CA GLN A 40 18.16 10.06 -37.55
C GLN A 40 19.35 9.46 -38.36
N TYR A 41 20.51 9.24 -37.73
CA TYR A 41 21.65 8.59 -38.39
C TYR A 41 21.31 7.17 -38.83
N LEU A 42 20.66 6.38 -38.00
CA LEU A 42 20.23 5.03 -38.36
C LEU A 42 19.18 5.03 -39.48
N TYR A 43 18.24 5.98 -39.45
CA TYR A 43 17.29 6.15 -40.54
C TYR A 43 18.00 6.51 -41.88
N GLU A 44 18.97 7.43 -41.86
CA GLU A 44 19.81 7.77 -43.04
C GLU A 44 20.59 6.55 -43.56
N MET A 45 20.99 5.62 -42.69
CA MET A 45 21.61 4.34 -43.05
C MET A 45 20.62 3.30 -43.61
N GLY A 46 19.30 3.63 -43.66
CA GLY A 46 18.24 2.78 -44.19
C GLY A 46 17.70 1.74 -43.21
N TYR A 47 17.85 1.98 -41.89
CA TYR A 47 17.23 1.13 -40.90
C TYR A 47 15.81 1.60 -40.54
N GLU A 48 14.97 0.66 -40.22
CA GLU A 48 13.79 0.93 -39.41
C GLU A 48 14.22 1.00 -37.94
N VAL A 49 13.95 2.13 -37.29
CA VAL A 49 14.50 2.45 -35.96
C VAL A 49 13.43 2.33 -34.90
N ILE A 50 13.71 1.55 -33.86
CA ILE A 50 12.92 1.51 -32.63
C ILE A 50 13.78 2.10 -31.52
N CYS A 51 13.34 3.21 -30.93
CA CYS A 51 14.04 3.89 -29.84
C CYS A 51 13.23 3.79 -28.57
N THR A 52 13.75 3.09 -27.55
CA THR A 52 13.09 2.99 -26.28
C THR A 52 13.43 4.15 -25.35
N GLN A 53 12.46 4.50 -24.51
CA GLN A 53 12.59 5.54 -23.48
C GLN A 53 11.93 5.07 -22.19
N PRO A 54 12.48 5.39 -21.00
CA PRO A 54 11.87 4.97 -19.73
C PRO A 54 10.58 5.73 -19.40
N ARG A 55 10.32 6.87 -20.03
CA ARG A 55 9.19 7.77 -19.70
C ARG A 55 8.33 8.09 -20.91
N ARG A 56 7.01 8.02 -20.75
CA ARG A 56 6.00 8.33 -21.79
C ARG A 56 6.18 9.72 -22.39
N ILE A 57 6.39 10.74 -21.55
CA ILE A 57 6.55 12.13 -22.01
C ILE A 57 7.81 12.31 -22.87
N ALA A 58 8.88 11.54 -22.60
CA ALA A 58 10.09 11.56 -23.42
C ALA A 58 9.82 10.99 -24.81
N CYS A 59 9.06 9.89 -24.93
CA CYS A 59 8.68 9.31 -26.22
C CYS A 59 7.96 10.33 -27.09
N VAL A 60 6.95 11.02 -26.55
CA VAL A 60 6.14 12.00 -27.29
C VAL A 60 7.01 13.21 -27.70
N SER A 61 7.70 13.83 -26.74
CA SER A 61 8.48 15.04 -27.01
C SER A 61 9.67 14.80 -27.94
N LEU A 62 10.30 13.61 -27.88
CA LEU A 62 11.37 13.24 -28.81
C LEU A 62 10.83 12.94 -30.20
N ALA A 63 9.70 12.27 -30.32
CA ALA A 63 9.07 12.03 -31.63
C ALA A 63 8.67 13.33 -32.29
N ASP A 64 8.03 14.26 -31.58
CA ASP A 64 7.69 15.59 -32.08
C ASP A 64 8.96 16.33 -32.54
N ARG A 65 9.99 16.34 -31.71
CA ARG A 65 11.24 17.04 -31.98
C ARG A 65 11.99 16.48 -33.19
N VAL A 66 12.10 15.16 -33.32
CA VAL A 66 12.75 14.48 -34.43
C VAL A 66 11.96 14.68 -35.72
N SER A 67 10.62 14.63 -35.65
CA SER A 67 9.74 14.94 -36.79
C SER A 67 9.96 16.36 -37.31
N GLU A 68 10.02 17.36 -36.41
CA GLU A 68 10.32 18.75 -36.78
C GLU A 68 11.71 18.91 -37.42
N GLU A 69 12.72 18.20 -36.92
CA GLU A 69 14.10 18.29 -37.43
C GLU A 69 14.28 17.60 -38.79
N MET A 70 13.63 16.43 -38.96
CA MET A 70 13.73 15.66 -40.21
C MET A 70 12.96 16.30 -41.37
N LYS A 71 11.92 17.10 -41.08
CA LYS A 71 11.04 17.73 -42.08
C LYS A 71 10.55 16.78 -43.18
N THR A 72 10.29 15.53 -42.81
CA THR A 72 9.79 14.49 -43.73
C THR A 72 8.32 14.70 -44.02
N GLU A 73 7.91 14.50 -45.26
CA GLU A 73 6.50 14.40 -45.61
C GLU A 73 5.95 13.03 -45.09
N GLY A 74 4.74 13.02 -44.52
CA GLY A 74 4.12 11.79 -43.99
C GLY A 74 4.51 11.47 -42.54
N ASN A 75 3.95 10.36 -42.02
CA ASN A 75 4.13 9.89 -40.62
C ASN A 75 5.40 9.02 -40.45
N VAL A 76 6.54 9.48 -40.97
CA VAL A 76 7.82 8.72 -40.91
C VAL A 76 8.32 8.57 -39.48
N VAL A 77 8.06 9.55 -38.61
CA VAL A 77 8.37 9.52 -37.17
C VAL A 77 7.08 9.37 -36.37
N GLY A 78 7.05 8.44 -35.47
CA GLY A 78 5.88 8.23 -34.60
C GLY A 78 6.29 7.79 -33.19
N TYR A 79 5.31 7.71 -32.31
CA TYR A 79 5.49 7.12 -31.00
C TYR A 79 4.44 6.06 -30.70
N HIS A 80 4.78 5.17 -29.76
CA HIS A 80 3.88 4.16 -29.20
C HIS A 80 4.11 4.05 -27.70
N ILE A 81 3.15 4.52 -26.96
CA ILE A 81 3.15 4.47 -25.50
C ILE A 81 1.87 3.78 -25.02
N ALA A 82 1.78 3.44 -23.74
CA ALA A 82 0.54 2.89 -23.19
C ALA A 82 -0.62 3.87 -23.45
N PHE A 83 -1.69 3.38 -24.06
CA PHE A 83 -2.93 4.07 -24.41
C PHE A 83 -2.89 5.04 -25.61
N GLU A 84 -1.72 5.28 -26.21
CA GLU A 84 -1.61 6.24 -27.29
C GLU A 84 -0.55 5.81 -28.32
N SER A 85 -0.90 5.90 -29.59
CA SER A 85 0.01 5.57 -30.68
C SER A 85 -0.25 6.45 -31.89
N THR A 86 0.83 7.00 -32.44
CA THR A 86 0.82 7.68 -33.77
C THR A 86 1.48 6.80 -34.83
N ARG A 87 1.78 5.53 -34.53
CA ARG A 87 2.41 4.60 -35.47
C ARG A 87 1.46 4.30 -36.63
N THR A 88 2.00 4.39 -37.84
CA THR A 88 1.37 3.97 -39.10
C THR A 88 2.29 3.01 -39.86
N ASP A 89 1.86 2.47 -40.97
CA ASP A 89 2.70 1.62 -41.86
C ASP A 89 3.87 2.40 -42.48
N GLU A 90 3.79 3.72 -42.53
CA GLU A 90 4.84 4.60 -43.04
C GLU A 90 5.89 4.93 -41.96
N THR A 91 5.66 4.59 -40.71
CA THR A 91 6.55 4.92 -39.58
C THR A 91 7.84 4.12 -39.68
N LYS A 92 8.97 4.83 -39.83
CA LYS A 92 10.32 4.27 -39.89
C LYS A 92 11.18 4.58 -38.67
N VAL A 93 10.82 5.61 -37.89
CA VAL A 93 11.42 5.92 -36.61
C VAL A 93 10.33 5.93 -35.55
N LEU A 94 10.38 4.93 -34.69
CA LEU A 94 9.36 4.72 -33.63
C LEU A 94 9.98 4.96 -32.26
N PHE A 95 9.44 5.92 -31.50
CA PHE A 95 9.73 6.07 -30.09
C PHE A 95 8.72 5.30 -29.25
N CYS A 96 9.16 4.50 -28.31
CA CYS A 96 8.27 3.72 -27.45
C CYS A 96 8.83 3.55 -26.04
N THR A 97 7.96 3.18 -25.09
CA THR A 97 8.45 2.89 -23.73
C THR A 97 9.12 1.51 -23.65
N ASP A 98 10.12 1.40 -22.76
CA ASP A 98 10.90 0.17 -22.54
C ASP A 98 10.00 -1.04 -22.27
N GLY A 99 8.99 -0.86 -21.41
CA GLY A 99 8.06 -1.92 -21.05
C GLY A 99 7.23 -2.45 -22.23
N LEU A 100 6.79 -1.55 -23.12
CA LEU A 100 6.09 -1.95 -24.34
C LEU A 100 7.01 -2.71 -25.30
N GLN A 101 8.23 -2.22 -25.49
CA GLN A 101 9.18 -2.89 -26.37
C GLN A 101 9.61 -4.24 -25.80
N MET A 102 9.86 -4.34 -24.50
CA MET A 102 10.13 -5.61 -23.83
C MET A 102 8.97 -6.60 -24.06
N ALA A 103 7.73 -6.18 -23.83
CA ALA A 103 6.57 -7.00 -24.04
C ALA A 103 6.45 -7.48 -25.48
N LYS A 104 6.73 -6.62 -26.47
CA LYS A 104 6.70 -6.94 -27.89
C LYS A 104 7.81 -7.92 -28.28
N GLN A 105 9.03 -7.69 -27.87
CA GLN A 105 10.16 -8.57 -28.18
C GLN A 105 9.96 -9.97 -27.58
N LEU A 106 9.43 -10.06 -26.36
CA LEU A 106 9.14 -11.34 -25.73
C LEU A 106 7.88 -12.03 -26.30
N SER A 107 6.98 -11.33 -26.98
CA SER A 107 5.76 -11.94 -27.56
C SER A 107 5.98 -12.45 -28.99
N ASN A 108 6.81 -11.79 -29.80
CA ASN A 108 6.95 -12.03 -31.24
C ASN A 108 8.27 -12.74 -31.59
N ARG A 109 8.53 -13.91 -31.02
CA ARG A 109 9.71 -14.75 -31.33
C ARG A 109 9.80 -15.18 -32.80
N LYS A 110 8.72 -15.10 -33.56
CA LYS A 110 8.63 -15.61 -34.95
C LYS A 110 8.65 -14.55 -36.03
N GLU A 111 8.57 -13.25 -35.70
CA GLU A 111 8.84 -12.24 -36.71
C GLU A 111 10.35 -12.29 -37.00
N LYS A 112 10.71 -13.04 -38.03
CA LYS A 112 12.04 -12.92 -38.64
C LYS A 112 12.23 -11.45 -38.96
N ASN A 113 13.19 -10.80 -38.28
CA ASN A 113 13.70 -9.50 -38.67
C ASN A 113 14.41 -9.67 -40.01
N GLU A 114 13.66 -9.88 -41.08
CA GLU A 114 14.21 -9.99 -42.46
C GLU A 114 14.57 -8.62 -43.04
N GLY A 115 14.27 -7.54 -42.31
CA GLY A 115 14.62 -6.17 -42.70
C GLY A 115 15.78 -5.59 -41.89
N LYS A 116 16.29 -4.45 -42.35
CA LYS A 116 17.26 -3.64 -41.61
C LYS A 116 16.56 -2.96 -40.45
N THR A 117 16.41 -3.64 -39.32
CA THR A 117 15.87 -3.06 -38.09
C THR A 117 16.97 -2.76 -37.09
N ALA A 118 16.91 -1.60 -36.43
CA ALA A 118 17.81 -1.21 -35.37
C ALA A 118 17.03 -0.89 -34.10
N LEU A 119 17.49 -1.43 -32.97
CA LEU A 119 16.95 -1.17 -31.64
C LEU A 119 17.87 -0.23 -30.86
N ILE A 120 17.39 0.93 -30.50
CA ILE A 120 18.05 1.84 -29.57
C ILE A 120 17.45 1.64 -28.19
N ILE A 121 18.28 1.33 -27.19
CA ILE A 121 17.91 1.37 -25.79
C ILE A 121 18.55 2.62 -25.20
N ASP A 122 17.73 3.65 -24.96
CA ASP A 122 18.20 4.93 -24.43
C ASP A 122 18.06 4.98 -22.91
N GLU A 123 18.83 5.88 -22.29
CA GLU A 123 18.89 6.09 -20.84
C GLU A 123 19.19 4.79 -20.05
N VAL A 124 20.10 3.96 -20.57
CA VAL A 124 20.48 2.65 -19.98
C VAL A 124 20.83 2.76 -18.49
N HIS A 125 21.40 3.88 -18.06
CA HIS A 125 21.79 4.12 -16.67
C HIS A 125 20.61 4.16 -15.67
N GLU A 126 19.36 4.24 -16.13
CA GLU A 126 18.20 4.15 -15.23
C GLU A 126 17.98 2.72 -14.71
N TRP A 127 18.50 1.69 -15.39
CA TRP A 127 18.46 0.28 -14.99
C TRP A 127 17.12 -0.17 -14.41
N ASN A 128 16.01 0.28 -15.02
CA ASN A 128 14.70 -0.25 -14.68
C ASN A 128 14.56 -1.72 -15.14
N LEU A 129 13.58 -2.45 -14.62
CA LEU A 129 13.39 -3.88 -14.94
C LEU A 129 13.24 -4.15 -16.44
N SER A 130 12.64 -3.23 -17.19
CA SER A 130 12.43 -3.41 -18.63
C SER A 130 13.72 -3.26 -19.42
N ILE A 131 14.54 -2.26 -19.08
CA ILE A 131 15.88 -2.05 -19.68
C ILE A 131 16.77 -3.25 -19.37
N GLU A 132 16.83 -3.67 -18.10
CA GLU A 132 17.63 -4.83 -17.69
C GLU A 132 17.21 -6.10 -18.45
N THR A 133 15.91 -6.34 -18.57
CA THR A 133 15.35 -7.50 -19.30
C THR A 133 15.63 -7.41 -20.79
N LEU A 134 15.51 -6.22 -21.42
CA LEU A 134 15.81 -6.03 -22.84
C LEU A 134 17.29 -6.28 -23.13
N ILE A 135 18.20 -5.79 -22.30
CA ILE A 135 19.65 -5.98 -22.46
C ILE A 135 19.99 -7.46 -22.32
N ALA A 136 19.46 -8.14 -21.32
CA ALA A 136 19.69 -9.57 -21.16
C ALA A 136 19.08 -10.39 -22.29
N TRP A 137 17.88 -10.01 -22.78
CA TRP A 137 17.26 -10.63 -23.95
C TRP A 137 18.10 -10.42 -25.23
N VAL A 138 18.62 -9.21 -25.46
CA VAL A 138 19.53 -8.94 -26.61
C VAL A 138 20.74 -9.85 -26.54
N ARG A 139 21.40 -9.98 -25.38
CA ARG A 139 22.53 -10.88 -25.20
C ARG A 139 22.15 -12.34 -25.51
N HIS A 140 21.01 -12.80 -24.98
CA HIS A 140 20.49 -14.14 -25.25
C HIS A 140 20.26 -14.39 -26.76
N GLU A 141 19.60 -13.44 -27.46
CA GLU A 141 19.35 -13.53 -28.91
C GLU A 141 20.64 -13.55 -29.73
N LYS A 142 21.66 -12.77 -29.32
CA LYS A 142 22.97 -12.80 -29.94
C LYS A 142 23.67 -14.16 -29.73
N LYS A 143 23.64 -14.68 -28.49
CA LYS A 143 24.32 -15.91 -28.09
C LYS A 143 23.67 -17.16 -28.69
N VAL A 144 22.35 -17.27 -28.64
CA VAL A 144 21.60 -18.50 -28.97
C VAL A 144 21.12 -18.47 -30.42
N ASN A 145 20.55 -17.34 -30.88
CA ASN A 145 19.90 -17.25 -32.18
C ASN A 145 20.76 -16.55 -33.25
N ASN A 146 21.97 -16.12 -32.91
CA ASN A 146 22.87 -15.35 -33.80
C ASN A 146 22.14 -14.20 -34.52
N SER A 147 21.31 -13.47 -33.76
CA SER A 147 20.44 -12.41 -34.25
C SER A 147 21.22 -11.31 -34.97
N LYS A 148 20.74 -10.87 -36.14
CA LYS A 148 21.29 -9.78 -36.93
C LYS A 148 20.78 -8.39 -36.54
N LEU A 149 19.94 -8.31 -35.49
CA LEU A 149 19.44 -7.03 -34.99
C LEU A 149 20.59 -6.12 -34.59
N LYS A 150 20.65 -4.92 -35.18
CA LYS A 150 21.58 -3.87 -34.73
C LYS A 150 21.05 -3.24 -33.43
N VAL A 151 21.93 -3.13 -32.43
CA VAL A 151 21.55 -2.57 -31.15
C VAL A 151 22.46 -1.41 -30.78
N VAL A 152 21.86 -0.32 -30.36
CA VAL A 152 22.57 0.85 -29.85
C VAL A 152 22.14 1.11 -28.43
N LEU A 153 23.12 1.10 -27.51
CA LEU A 153 22.91 1.39 -26.10
C LEU A 153 23.38 2.82 -25.83
N MET A 154 22.49 3.68 -25.36
CA MET A 154 22.79 5.08 -25.09
C MET A 154 22.67 5.41 -23.62
N SER A 155 23.66 6.13 -23.10
CA SER A 155 23.66 6.51 -21.67
C SER A 155 24.42 7.81 -21.42
N ALA A 156 24.05 8.50 -20.34
CA ALA A 156 24.81 9.65 -19.84
C ALA A 156 25.97 9.21 -18.90
N THR A 157 25.68 8.26 -18.02
CA THR A 157 26.61 7.75 -17.00
C THR A 157 26.37 6.25 -16.87
N VAL A 158 27.20 5.44 -17.50
CA VAL A 158 27.09 3.97 -17.39
C VAL A 158 28.48 3.38 -17.21
N ASP A 159 28.52 2.24 -16.58
CA ASP A 159 29.69 1.38 -16.54
C ASP A 159 29.90 0.75 -17.93
N SER A 160 30.42 1.59 -18.84
CA SER A 160 30.56 1.24 -20.26
C SER A 160 31.59 0.13 -20.49
N GLU A 161 32.59 0.00 -19.62
CA GLU A 161 33.59 -1.05 -19.72
C GLU A 161 33.00 -2.42 -19.39
N ASN A 162 32.27 -2.54 -18.28
CA ASN A 162 31.60 -3.79 -17.93
C ASN A 162 30.53 -4.13 -18.96
N LEU A 163 29.80 -3.15 -19.47
CA LEU A 163 28.80 -3.37 -20.50
C LEU A 163 29.44 -3.83 -21.82
N TYR A 164 30.63 -3.29 -22.17
CA TYR A 164 31.42 -3.76 -23.30
C TYR A 164 31.81 -5.22 -23.13
N PHE A 165 32.39 -5.62 -21.99
CA PHE A 165 32.78 -7.00 -21.74
C PHE A 165 31.58 -7.95 -21.75
N TYR A 166 30.48 -7.54 -21.16
CA TYR A 166 29.24 -8.32 -21.14
C TYR A 166 28.75 -8.72 -22.53
N PHE A 167 28.85 -7.83 -23.53
CA PHE A 167 28.43 -8.16 -24.90
C PHE A 167 29.56 -8.75 -25.75
N ASN A 168 30.82 -8.34 -25.52
CA ASN A 168 31.97 -8.77 -26.33
C ASN A 168 32.24 -10.28 -26.25
N GLU A 169 31.71 -10.94 -25.20
CA GLU A 169 31.77 -12.40 -25.11
C GLU A 169 30.87 -13.12 -26.12
N VAL A 170 29.88 -12.45 -26.67
CA VAL A 170 28.84 -13.09 -27.52
C VAL A 170 28.71 -12.46 -28.90
N THR A 171 29.20 -11.22 -29.12
CA THR A 171 29.08 -10.52 -30.40
C THR A 171 30.10 -9.38 -30.52
N THR A 172 30.17 -8.72 -31.69
CA THR A 172 31.03 -7.56 -31.91
C THR A 172 30.47 -6.31 -31.25
N VAL A 173 31.31 -5.56 -30.54
CA VAL A 173 30.91 -4.39 -29.76
C VAL A 173 31.78 -3.19 -30.14
N GLY A 174 31.15 -2.07 -30.42
CA GLY A 174 31.79 -0.77 -30.59
C GLY A 174 31.49 0.17 -29.43
N MET A 175 32.42 1.02 -29.09
CA MET A 175 32.23 2.06 -28.09
C MET A 175 32.54 3.43 -28.68
N VAL A 176 31.66 4.39 -28.41
CA VAL A 176 31.87 5.79 -28.81
C VAL A 176 31.58 6.71 -27.66
N ASN A 177 32.55 7.49 -27.25
CA ASN A 177 32.40 8.51 -26.22
C ASN A 177 32.30 9.90 -26.88
N VAL A 178 31.20 10.59 -26.56
CA VAL A 178 30.95 11.97 -27.01
C VAL A 178 31.37 12.91 -25.90
N PRO A 179 32.45 13.71 -26.10
CA PRO A 179 32.95 14.59 -25.07
C PRO A 179 31.92 15.67 -24.70
N ASN A 180 31.90 16.05 -23.47
CA ASN A 180 31.03 17.11 -22.97
C ASN A 180 31.49 18.48 -23.46
N ARG A 181 30.55 19.38 -23.78
CA ARG A 181 30.73 20.80 -24.01
C ARG A 181 30.06 21.69 -22.99
N ASN A 182 29.60 21.11 -21.88
CA ASN A 182 28.92 21.87 -20.83
C ASN A 182 29.92 22.81 -20.12
N TYR A 183 29.38 23.88 -19.56
CA TYR A 183 30.16 24.78 -18.75
C TYR A 183 30.48 24.12 -17.40
N GLU A 184 31.56 24.60 -16.76
CA GLU A 184 31.97 24.13 -15.45
C GLU A 184 30.86 24.38 -14.40
N VAL A 185 30.71 23.47 -13.45
CA VAL A 185 29.82 23.58 -12.32
C VAL A 185 30.65 23.59 -11.04
N SER A 186 30.49 24.62 -10.24
CA SER A 186 31.11 24.68 -8.91
C SER A 186 30.34 23.85 -7.92
N TRP A 187 31.01 22.95 -7.25
CA TRP A 187 30.41 22.03 -6.28
C TRP A 187 30.58 22.51 -4.85
N HIS A 188 29.48 22.55 -4.11
CA HIS A 188 29.42 22.83 -2.70
C HIS A 188 28.79 21.60 -2.00
N THR A 189 29.60 20.89 -1.22
CA THR A 189 29.18 19.67 -0.54
C THR A 189 28.96 19.88 0.96
N SER A 190 28.34 18.93 1.62
CA SER A 190 28.05 18.98 3.05
C SER A 190 29.27 19.09 3.97
N ASP A 191 30.48 18.90 3.46
CA ASP A 191 31.73 19.14 4.21
C ASP A 191 31.98 20.64 4.42
N ASP A 192 31.36 21.51 3.58
CA ASP A 192 31.51 22.96 3.58
C ASP A 192 30.28 23.69 4.16
N TYR A 193 29.13 23.01 4.31
CA TYR A 193 27.85 23.60 4.75
C TYR A 193 27.16 22.78 5.85
N HIS A 194 26.58 23.48 6.83
CA HIS A 194 25.71 22.86 7.83
C HIS A 194 24.35 22.54 7.22
N ASN A 195 23.80 21.38 7.55
CA ASN A 195 22.50 20.90 7.07
C ASN A 195 21.36 21.86 7.47
N HIS A 196 20.40 22.03 6.56
CA HIS A 196 19.18 22.87 6.62
C HIS A 196 19.27 24.29 6.06
N GLU A 197 20.27 24.59 5.25
CA GLU A 197 20.42 25.89 4.60
C GLU A 197 19.80 25.99 3.21
N GLU A 198 19.05 24.97 2.74
CA GLU A 198 18.49 24.94 1.36
C GLU A 198 17.63 26.17 1.07
N ILE A 199 16.84 26.62 2.06
CA ILE A 199 15.98 27.81 1.94
C ILE A 199 16.82 29.09 1.91
N GLU A 200 17.84 29.18 2.74
CA GLU A 200 18.75 30.34 2.81
C GLU A 200 19.55 30.47 1.51
N ILE A 201 20.06 29.35 0.99
CA ILE A 201 20.74 29.29 -0.30
C ILE A 201 19.79 29.72 -1.43
N ALA A 202 18.56 29.22 -1.45
CA ALA A 202 17.55 29.61 -2.43
C ALA A 202 17.23 31.10 -2.38
N VAL A 203 17.01 31.64 -1.17
CA VAL A 203 16.76 33.08 -0.96
C VAL A 203 17.94 33.93 -1.44
N LYS A 204 19.19 33.53 -1.12
CA LYS A 204 20.40 34.21 -1.60
C LYS A 204 20.46 34.23 -3.14
N CYS A 205 20.24 33.08 -3.77
CA CYS A 205 20.28 32.96 -5.23
C CYS A 205 19.18 33.80 -5.90
N ILE A 206 17.98 33.83 -5.33
CA ILE A 206 16.88 34.67 -5.83
C ILE A 206 17.26 36.16 -5.78
N LYS A 207 17.84 36.62 -4.67
CA LYS A 207 18.33 38.01 -4.52
C LYS A 207 19.45 38.35 -5.53
N GLU A 208 20.26 37.38 -5.91
CA GLU A 208 21.29 37.51 -6.94
C GLU A 208 20.72 37.45 -8.38
N GLY A 209 19.42 37.28 -8.54
CA GLY A 209 18.75 37.19 -9.86
C GLY A 209 18.95 35.85 -10.58
N LYS A 210 19.33 34.80 -9.85
CA LYS A 210 19.61 33.47 -10.40
C LYS A 210 18.37 32.58 -10.44
N ASN A 211 18.26 31.77 -11.52
CA ASN A 211 17.26 30.70 -11.61
C ASN A 211 17.74 29.47 -10.86
N VAL A 212 16.85 28.90 -10.04
CA VAL A 212 17.18 27.80 -9.12
C VAL A 212 16.35 26.56 -9.43
N LEU A 213 16.99 25.40 -9.47
CA LEU A 213 16.33 24.10 -9.46
C LEU A 213 16.61 23.41 -8.14
N VAL A 214 15.55 23.07 -7.39
CA VAL A 214 15.65 22.39 -6.10
C VAL A 214 15.17 20.95 -6.25
N PHE A 215 16.00 19.98 -5.90
CA PHE A 215 15.61 18.58 -5.84
C PHE A 215 15.10 18.21 -4.45
N GLN A 216 13.89 17.68 -4.41
CA GLN A 216 13.23 17.17 -3.21
C GLN A 216 12.85 15.69 -3.38
N PRO A 217 12.86 14.86 -2.33
CA PRO A 217 12.63 13.43 -2.45
C PRO A 217 11.19 13.06 -2.79
N GLY A 218 10.21 13.93 -2.51
CA GLY A 218 8.81 13.62 -2.75
C GLY A 218 7.91 14.84 -2.87
N LYS A 219 6.65 14.58 -3.22
CA LYS A 219 5.63 15.62 -3.42
C LYS A 219 5.37 16.44 -2.14
N LYS A 220 5.30 15.77 -0.99
CA LYS A 220 5.09 16.45 0.28
C LYS A 220 6.20 17.46 0.55
N GLU A 221 7.44 17.02 0.42
CA GLU A 221 8.64 17.81 0.65
C GLU A 221 8.72 19.00 -0.33
N ILE A 222 8.29 18.83 -1.60
CA ILE A 222 8.16 19.94 -2.56
C ILE A 222 7.26 21.04 -2.02
N TYR A 223 6.05 20.69 -1.56
CA TYR A 223 5.11 21.71 -1.08
C TYR A 223 5.49 22.29 0.26
N ASP A 224 6.12 21.51 1.15
CA ASP A 224 6.65 21.97 2.43
C ASP A 224 7.77 22.99 2.20
N PHE A 225 8.71 22.69 1.28
CA PHE A 225 9.77 23.61 0.86
C PHE A 225 9.20 24.90 0.25
N ILE A 226 8.25 24.78 -0.70
CA ILE A 226 7.61 25.96 -1.34
C ILE A 226 6.94 26.84 -0.28
N LYS A 227 6.26 26.24 0.70
CA LYS A 227 5.59 26.96 1.78
C LYS A 227 6.60 27.70 2.65
N ALA A 228 7.68 27.03 3.03
CA ALA A 228 8.74 27.62 3.85
C ALA A 228 9.48 28.71 3.09
N LEU A 229 9.81 28.51 1.81
CA LEU A 229 10.45 29.53 0.97
C LEU A 229 9.57 30.77 0.81
N LYS A 230 8.29 30.61 0.53
CA LYS A 230 7.32 31.71 0.43
C LYS A 230 7.18 32.46 1.75
N TYR A 231 7.18 31.76 2.87
CA TYR A 231 7.15 32.38 4.20
C TYR A 231 8.39 33.23 4.43
N THR A 232 9.57 32.70 4.16
CA THR A 232 10.84 33.43 4.32
C THR A 232 10.91 34.65 3.40
N LEU A 233 10.51 34.51 2.13
CA LEU A 233 10.48 35.62 1.17
C LEU A 233 9.43 36.68 1.53
N GLY A 234 8.35 36.33 2.20
CA GLY A 234 7.30 37.27 2.64
C GLY A 234 7.77 38.27 3.69
N PHE A 235 8.92 38.06 4.35
CA PHE A 235 9.59 39.02 5.22
C PHE A 235 10.64 39.88 4.48
N GLU A 236 10.90 39.62 3.22
CA GLU A 236 11.89 40.31 2.39
C GLU A 236 11.19 41.27 1.44
N GLU A 237 11.24 42.56 1.71
CA GLU A 237 10.64 43.57 0.85
C GLU A 237 11.34 43.61 -0.52
N GLY A 238 10.53 43.58 -1.61
CA GLY A 238 11.01 43.81 -2.97
C GLY A 238 11.60 42.61 -3.71
N VAL A 239 11.46 41.38 -3.20
CA VAL A 239 11.91 40.17 -3.89
C VAL A 239 10.76 39.59 -4.73
N ASP A 240 10.84 39.72 -6.05
CA ASP A 240 9.89 39.15 -6.99
C ASP A 240 10.47 37.89 -7.66
N CYS A 241 9.79 36.76 -7.55
CA CYS A 241 10.19 35.50 -8.15
C CYS A 241 8.99 34.59 -8.49
N VAL A 242 9.20 33.66 -9.43
CA VAL A 242 8.21 32.62 -9.78
C VAL A 242 8.64 31.29 -9.16
N ILE A 243 7.78 30.69 -8.35
CA ILE A 243 8.05 29.40 -7.68
C ILE A 243 7.10 28.35 -8.27
N LEU A 244 7.65 27.30 -8.87
CA LEU A 244 6.96 26.28 -9.63
C LEU A 244 7.25 24.88 -9.08
N PRO A 245 6.21 24.10 -8.68
CA PRO A 245 6.40 22.69 -8.36
C PRO A 245 6.58 21.86 -9.65
N MET A 246 7.32 20.74 -9.56
CA MET A 246 7.51 19.81 -10.67
C MET A 246 7.56 18.36 -10.18
N HIS A 247 6.52 17.60 -10.44
CA HIS A 247 6.41 16.18 -10.10
C HIS A 247 5.47 15.44 -11.06
N GLY A 248 5.56 14.11 -11.13
CA GLY A 248 4.83 13.28 -12.08
C GLY A 248 3.31 13.32 -12.00
N GLU A 249 2.74 13.85 -10.91
CA GLU A 249 1.31 14.00 -10.75
C GLU A 249 0.76 15.34 -11.27
N LEU A 250 1.62 16.27 -11.72
CA LEU A 250 1.15 17.53 -12.31
C LEU A 250 0.60 17.34 -13.72
N GLY A 251 -0.33 18.17 -14.11
CA GLY A 251 -0.80 18.26 -15.49
C GLY A 251 0.31 18.66 -16.45
N ILE A 252 0.19 18.28 -17.73
CA ILE A 252 1.17 18.63 -18.77
C ILE A 252 1.35 20.15 -18.89
N SER A 253 0.26 20.93 -18.78
CA SER A 253 0.31 22.39 -18.82
C SER A 253 1.16 23.00 -17.71
N ASP A 254 1.03 22.46 -16.49
CA ASP A 254 1.74 22.95 -15.31
C ASP A 254 3.23 22.55 -15.37
N GLN A 255 3.52 21.35 -15.85
CA GLN A 255 4.90 20.94 -16.14
C GLN A 255 5.54 21.83 -17.22
N LYS A 256 4.79 22.19 -18.28
CA LYS A 256 5.27 23.09 -19.33
C LYS A 256 5.60 24.50 -18.80
N ALA A 257 4.99 24.96 -17.73
CA ALA A 257 5.30 26.26 -17.11
C ALA A 257 6.77 26.32 -16.63
N CYS A 258 7.33 25.22 -16.18
CA CYS A 258 8.73 25.14 -15.71
C CYS A 258 9.76 25.42 -16.84
N PHE A 259 9.41 25.25 -18.09
CA PHE A 259 10.28 25.48 -19.26
C PHE A 259 10.26 26.90 -19.80
N ARG A 260 9.30 27.71 -19.34
CA ARG A 260 9.18 29.09 -19.82
C ARG A 260 10.24 29.98 -19.19
N GLY A 261 10.74 30.95 -19.97
CA GLY A 261 11.50 32.06 -19.43
C GLY A 261 10.60 33.07 -18.74
N TYR A 262 11.08 33.68 -17.66
CA TYR A 262 10.38 34.69 -16.88
C TYR A 262 11.26 35.95 -16.77
N ASN A 263 10.65 37.11 -16.55
CA ASN A 263 11.38 38.37 -16.36
C ASN A 263 11.92 38.53 -14.92
N CYS A 264 11.65 37.60 -14.05
CA CYS A 264 12.15 37.52 -12.67
C CYS A 264 12.76 36.15 -12.41
N PRO A 265 13.55 35.98 -11.34
CA PRO A 265 14.11 34.69 -10.95
C PRO A 265 13.06 33.61 -10.86
N LYS A 266 13.41 32.44 -11.35
CA LYS A 266 12.57 31.24 -11.35
C LYS A 266 13.13 30.21 -10.38
N VAL A 267 12.28 29.69 -9.50
CA VAL A 267 12.59 28.55 -8.64
C VAL A 267 11.72 27.36 -9.05
N VAL A 268 12.33 26.31 -9.55
CA VAL A 268 11.64 25.03 -9.83
C VAL A 268 11.96 24.06 -8.73
N VAL A 269 10.93 23.59 -8.00
CA VAL A 269 11.08 22.59 -6.93
C VAL A 269 10.59 21.25 -7.46
N SER A 270 11.48 20.28 -7.60
CA SER A 270 11.24 19.06 -8.37
C SER A 270 11.61 17.78 -7.62
N THR A 271 10.98 16.67 -7.98
CA THR A 271 11.51 15.32 -7.73
C THR A 271 12.58 14.98 -8.78
N ASN A 272 13.07 13.74 -8.78
CA ASN A 272 13.99 13.21 -9.79
C ASN A 272 13.46 13.28 -11.24
N ILE A 273 12.22 13.72 -11.47
CA ILE A 273 11.67 13.93 -12.83
C ILE A 273 12.48 14.96 -13.62
N ALA A 274 13.08 15.96 -12.98
CA ALA A 274 13.93 16.96 -13.61
C ALA A 274 15.39 16.48 -13.80
N GLN A 275 15.72 15.27 -13.32
CA GLN A 275 17.09 14.76 -13.37
C GLN A 275 17.50 14.27 -14.77
N THR A 276 16.61 13.63 -15.55
CA THR A 276 16.95 12.97 -16.80
C THR A 276 16.18 13.51 -18.01
N SER A 277 14.96 13.13 -18.20
CA SER A 277 14.18 13.24 -19.44
C SER A 277 13.69 14.65 -19.78
N ILE A 278 13.87 15.62 -18.89
CA ILE A 278 13.32 16.97 -19.02
C ILE A 278 14.43 18.00 -19.00
N THR A 279 14.43 18.92 -19.98
CA THR A 279 15.47 19.94 -20.13
C THR A 279 14.91 21.31 -19.77
N ILE A 280 15.42 21.90 -18.68
CA ILE A 280 15.21 23.30 -18.31
C ILE A 280 16.55 24.01 -18.59
N ASP A 281 16.60 24.86 -19.61
CA ASP A 281 17.90 25.36 -20.15
C ASP A 281 18.48 26.57 -19.40
N ASP A 282 17.65 27.25 -18.61
CA ASP A 282 17.98 28.53 -17.97
C ASP A 282 18.29 28.43 -16.46
N ILE A 283 18.70 27.26 -15.97
CA ILE A 283 19.04 27.03 -14.56
C ILE A 283 20.49 27.46 -14.29
N ASP A 284 20.68 28.27 -13.26
CA ASP A 284 21.96 28.75 -12.78
C ASP A 284 22.50 27.93 -11.60
N VAL A 285 21.59 27.58 -10.69
CA VAL A 285 21.92 26.92 -9.43
C VAL A 285 21.06 25.70 -9.24
N VAL A 286 21.67 24.61 -8.83
CA VAL A 286 20.99 23.40 -8.36
C VAL A 286 21.19 23.27 -6.84
N ILE A 287 20.10 23.11 -6.12
CA ILE A 287 20.08 22.77 -4.69
C ILE A 287 19.52 21.35 -4.57
N ASP A 288 20.28 20.45 -4.01
CA ASP A 288 19.96 19.04 -3.94
C ASP A 288 19.92 18.57 -2.50
N THR A 289 18.77 18.08 -2.05
CA THR A 289 18.64 17.44 -0.74
C THR A 289 19.33 16.07 -0.66
N GLY A 290 19.97 15.63 -1.74
CA GLY A 290 20.78 14.43 -1.77
C GLY A 290 20.05 13.12 -1.55
N SER A 291 18.73 13.15 -1.57
CA SER A 291 17.87 12.01 -1.24
C SER A 291 16.77 11.82 -2.28
N GLU A 292 16.29 10.58 -2.39
CA GLU A 292 15.12 10.23 -3.21
C GLU A 292 14.28 9.15 -2.55
N ARG A 293 13.02 9.03 -2.98
CA ARG A 293 12.14 7.93 -2.56
C ARG A 293 12.15 6.82 -3.60
N VAL A 294 12.54 5.63 -3.18
CA VAL A 294 12.59 4.44 -4.03
C VAL A 294 11.66 3.36 -3.51
N VAL A 295 11.06 2.62 -4.44
CA VAL A 295 10.30 1.41 -4.10
C VAL A 295 11.26 0.27 -3.83
N ILE A 296 11.13 -0.36 -2.67
CA ILE A 296 11.91 -1.55 -2.28
C ILE A 296 10.92 -2.59 -1.75
N VAL A 297 11.12 -3.84 -2.12
CA VAL A 297 10.37 -4.97 -1.56
C VAL A 297 11.19 -5.56 -0.41
N LYS A 298 10.57 -5.64 0.77
CA LYS A 298 11.09 -6.32 1.95
C LYS A 298 10.04 -7.30 2.46
N ASP A 299 10.43 -8.53 2.67
CA ASP A 299 9.53 -9.60 3.14
C ASP A 299 8.25 -9.72 2.27
N GLY A 300 8.37 -9.56 0.95
CA GLY A 300 7.27 -9.62 0.00
C GLY A 300 6.34 -8.40 0.00
N ILE A 301 6.61 -7.36 0.78
CA ILE A 301 5.81 -6.13 0.86
C ILE A 301 6.55 -4.97 0.20
N GLU A 302 5.86 -4.27 -0.70
CA GLU A 302 6.38 -3.04 -1.30
C GLU A 302 6.33 -1.88 -0.31
N GLY A 303 7.44 -1.16 -0.21
CA GLY A 303 7.54 0.06 0.58
C GLY A 303 8.21 1.19 -0.18
N LEU A 304 7.86 2.42 0.16
CA LEU A 304 8.48 3.61 -0.39
C LEU A 304 9.48 4.18 0.63
N TYR A 305 10.77 3.97 0.37
CA TYR A 305 11.84 4.28 1.29
C TYR A 305 12.65 5.49 0.84
N LEU A 306 13.01 6.33 1.81
CA LEU A 306 13.92 7.45 1.58
C LEU A 306 15.36 6.93 1.59
N GLN A 307 16.09 7.16 0.50
CA GLN A 307 17.48 6.72 0.31
C GLN A 307 18.36 7.87 -0.16
N PRO A 308 19.65 7.90 0.20
CA PRO A 308 20.61 8.79 -0.41
C PRO A 308 20.79 8.44 -1.91
N ILE A 309 20.86 9.45 -2.74
CA ILE A 309 21.15 9.28 -4.16
C ILE A 309 22.60 8.85 -4.39
N SER A 310 22.89 8.27 -5.56
CA SER A 310 24.24 7.87 -5.96
C SER A 310 25.12 9.04 -6.38
N LYS A 311 26.43 8.80 -6.53
CA LYS A 311 27.37 9.77 -7.12
C LYS A 311 26.99 10.11 -8.57
N ALA A 312 26.56 9.12 -9.35
CA ALA A 312 26.09 9.32 -10.71
C ALA A 312 24.87 10.25 -10.78
N ASP A 313 23.91 10.09 -9.83
CA ASP A 313 22.76 10.98 -9.73
C ASP A 313 23.17 12.41 -9.35
N CYS A 314 24.10 12.58 -8.40
CA CYS A 314 24.64 13.89 -8.06
C CYS A 314 25.26 14.58 -9.30
N ILE A 315 26.04 13.86 -10.09
CA ILE A 315 26.66 14.39 -11.33
C ILE A 315 25.57 14.80 -12.32
N GLN A 316 24.56 13.99 -12.53
CA GLN A 316 23.45 14.31 -13.44
C GLN A 316 22.65 15.52 -12.99
N ARG A 317 22.34 15.61 -11.70
CA ARG A 317 21.63 16.75 -11.09
C ARG A 317 22.47 18.03 -11.18
N ALA A 318 23.75 17.95 -10.87
CA ALA A 318 24.69 19.07 -11.03
C ALA A 318 24.75 19.57 -12.48
N GLY A 319 24.79 18.65 -13.47
CA GLY A 319 24.77 18.97 -14.88
C GLY A 319 23.52 19.72 -15.37
N ARG A 320 22.51 19.91 -14.55
CA ARG A 320 21.36 20.78 -14.87
C ARG A 320 21.70 22.26 -14.80
N ALA A 321 22.68 22.65 -13.98
CA ALA A 321 23.12 24.03 -13.85
C ALA A 321 24.11 24.48 -14.98
N GLY A 322 25.03 23.60 -15.41
CA GLY A 322 26.11 23.97 -16.34
C GLY A 322 25.76 23.92 -17.81
N ARG A 323 24.54 24.19 -18.25
CA ARG A 323 24.13 24.01 -19.67
C ARG A 323 24.44 25.17 -20.59
N THR A 324 24.19 26.39 -20.16
CA THR A 324 24.29 27.61 -20.96
C THR A 324 25.40 28.55 -20.49
N LYS A 325 25.77 28.43 -19.21
CA LYS A 325 26.81 29.22 -18.55
C LYS A 325 27.33 28.45 -17.32
N HIS A 326 28.38 29.00 -16.69
CA HIS A 326 28.87 28.46 -15.42
C HIS A 326 27.75 28.29 -14.40
N GLY A 327 27.70 27.13 -13.73
CA GLY A 327 26.67 26.79 -12.78
C GLY A 327 27.19 26.50 -11.39
N GLU A 328 26.28 26.40 -10.44
CA GLU A 328 26.59 26.03 -9.04
C GLU A 328 25.71 24.85 -8.61
N TYR A 329 26.29 23.91 -7.85
CA TYR A 329 25.61 22.76 -7.29
C TYR A 329 25.83 22.68 -5.79
N TYR A 330 24.77 22.69 -5.02
CA TYR A 330 24.77 22.58 -3.57
C TYR A 330 24.16 21.22 -3.16
N LEU A 331 24.98 20.38 -2.51
CA LEU A 331 24.52 19.10 -1.94
C LEU A 331 24.24 19.28 -0.47
N CYS A 332 22.95 19.41 -0.11
CA CYS A 332 22.47 19.68 1.24
C CYS A 332 21.99 18.39 1.90
N ASP A 333 22.89 17.48 2.26
CA ASP A 333 22.55 16.19 2.89
C ASP A 333 23.56 15.80 3.96
N TYR A 334 23.11 15.01 4.94
CA TYR A 334 23.98 14.44 5.98
C TYR A 334 24.95 13.39 5.44
N THR A 335 24.55 12.69 4.35
CA THR A 335 25.40 11.70 3.73
C THR A 335 26.43 12.38 2.86
N LYS A 336 27.71 12.24 3.23
CA LYS A 336 28.82 12.81 2.47
C LYS A 336 28.86 12.27 1.03
N TYR A 337 29.34 13.09 0.11
CA TYR A 337 29.50 12.66 -1.29
C TYR A 337 30.43 11.44 -1.42
N SER A 338 31.53 11.39 -0.61
CA SER A 338 32.45 10.26 -0.57
C SER A 338 31.79 8.93 -0.25
N ASP A 339 30.79 8.93 0.64
CA ASP A 339 30.16 7.73 1.21
C ASP A 339 29.03 7.18 0.35
N ARG A 340 28.64 7.90 -0.71
CA ARG A 340 27.59 7.49 -1.63
C ARG A 340 28.03 6.37 -2.55
N LEU A 341 27.10 5.50 -2.93
CA LEU A 341 27.33 4.51 -3.99
C LEU A 341 27.69 5.22 -5.30
N TYR A 342 28.49 4.57 -6.14
CA TYR A 342 28.81 5.12 -7.46
C TYR A 342 27.59 5.22 -8.39
N PHE A 343 26.78 4.14 -8.42
CA PHE A 343 25.56 4.04 -9.23
C PHE A 343 24.36 3.71 -8.35
N PRO A 344 23.12 4.03 -8.78
CA PRO A 344 21.90 3.66 -8.06
C PRO A 344 21.74 2.13 -8.02
N VAL A 345 21.05 1.62 -7.01
CA VAL A 345 20.72 0.19 -6.93
C VAL A 345 19.71 -0.15 -8.02
N PRO A 346 20.04 -1.05 -8.97
CA PRO A 346 19.13 -1.43 -10.05
C PRO A 346 17.80 -2.00 -9.55
N GLU A 347 16.73 -1.80 -10.31
CA GLU A 347 15.40 -2.31 -9.94
C GLU A 347 15.35 -3.82 -9.76
N ILE A 348 16.12 -4.57 -10.55
CA ILE A 348 16.20 -6.03 -10.48
C ILE A 348 16.71 -6.56 -9.12
N LYS A 349 17.41 -5.72 -8.34
CA LYS A 349 17.89 -6.08 -6.99
C LYS A 349 16.95 -5.63 -5.86
N ARG A 350 15.88 -4.89 -6.15
CA ARG A 350 15.02 -4.28 -5.12
C ARG A 350 13.52 -4.49 -5.32
N LEU A 351 13.09 -4.99 -6.48
CA LEU A 351 11.68 -5.24 -6.82
C LEU A 351 11.37 -6.73 -6.94
N MET A 352 10.09 -7.08 -6.87
CA MET A 352 9.60 -8.41 -7.24
C MET A 352 9.77 -8.64 -8.74
N LEU A 353 10.10 -9.86 -9.11
CA LEU A 353 10.41 -10.24 -10.49
C LEU A 353 9.34 -11.12 -11.14
N ASP A 354 8.19 -11.31 -10.47
CA ASP A 354 7.10 -12.20 -10.89
C ASP A 354 6.64 -11.92 -12.34
N LYS A 355 6.44 -10.66 -12.69
CA LYS A 355 6.03 -10.25 -14.03
C LYS A 355 7.10 -10.57 -15.10
N VAL A 356 8.37 -10.34 -14.78
CA VAL A 356 9.49 -10.65 -15.68
C VAL A 356 9.64 -12.15 -15.83
N VAL A 357 9.62 -12.89 -14.71
CA VAL A 357 9.72 -14.37 -14.71
C VAL A 357 8.58 -14.98 -15.52
N LEU A 358 7.33 -14.56 -15.29
CA LEU A 358 6.17 -15.05 -16.03
C LEU A 358 6.29 -14.79 -17.54
N LYS A 359 6.74 -13.57 -17.91
CA LYS A 359 6.88 -13.17 -19.29
C LYS A 359 7.97 -13.98 -19.99
N LEU A 360 9.11 -14.23 -19.35
CA LEU A 360 10.18 -15.08 -19.87
C LEU A 360 9.71 -16.52 -20.04
N LEU A 361 9.03 -17.08 -19.04
CA LEU A 361 8.45 -18.42 -19.12
C LEU A 361 7.43 -18.55 -20.27
N SER A 362 6.68 -17.50 -20.57
CA SER A 362 5.71 -17.51 -21.68
C SER A 362 6.37 -17.67 -23.05
N VAL A 363 7.64 -17.37 -23.15
CA VAL A 363 8.45 -17.57 -24.38
C VAL A 363 9.45 -18.74 -24.24
N GLY A 364 9.33 -19.53 -23.17
CA GLY A 364 10.13 -20.73 -22.95
C GLY A 364 11.57 -20.44 -22.48
N ILE A 365 11.79 -19.32 -21.80
CA ILE A 365 13.08 -18.97 -21.17
C ILE A 365 12.90 -19.00 -19.67
N ASP A 366 13.74 -19.73 -18.93
CA ASP A 366 13.80 -19.58 -17.47
C ASP A 366 14.66 -18.33 -17.13
N ALA A 367 14.16 -17.51 -16.21
CA ALA A 367 14.90 -16.33 -15.76
C ALA A 367 16.26 -16.66 -15.13
N VAL A 368 16.44 -17.88 -14.62
CA VAL A 368 17.74 -18.35 -14.09
C VAL A 368 18.76 -18.57 -15.23
N GLU A 369 18.29 -18.91 -16.42
CA GLU A 369 19.15 -19.15 -17.60
C GLU A 369 19.50 -17.86 -18.32
N LEU A 370 18.75 -16.78 -18.05
CA LEU A 370 18.99 -15.46 -18.64
C LEU A 370 20.14 -14.76 -17.91
N GLU A 371 21.22 -14.53 -18.61
CA GLU A 371 22.40 -13.85 -18.06
C GLU A 371 22.14 -12.34 -17.96
N PHE A 372 21.51 -11.90 -16.87
CA PHE A 372 21.28 -10.48 -16.60
C PHE A 372 22.61 -9.74 -16.38
N PHE A 373 22.68 -8.49 -16.76
CA PHE A 373 23.86 -7.65 -16.50
C PHE A 373 24.06 -7.45 -15.01
N HIS A 374 23.00 -7.07 -14.28
CA HIS A 374 22.96 -7.12 -12.83
C HIS A 374 22.23 -8.38 -12.38
N GLN A 375 22.95 -9.27 -11.74
CA GLN A 375 22.34 -10.52 -11.26
C GLN A 375 21.25 -10.22 -10.22
N PRO A 376 20.03 -10.76 -10.40
CA PRO A 376 18.96 -10.66 -9.41
C PRO A 376 19.32 -11.40 -8.13
N LEU A 377 18.71 -10.99 -7.02
CA LEU A 377 18.82 -11.77 -5.79
C LEU A 377 18.14 -13.13 -5.98
N VAL A 378 18.79 -14.20 -5.57
CA VAL A 378 18.23 -15.56 -5.62
C VAL A 378 16.92 -15.63 -4.83
N THR A 379 16.85 -14.96 -3.69
CA THR A 379 15.64 -14.85 -2.87
C THR A 379 14.48 -14.23 -3.66
N SER A 380 14.72 -13.14 -4.38
CA SER A 380 13.67 -12.47 -5.21
C SER A 380 13.14 -13.38 -6.32
N LEU A 381 13.99 -14.21 -6.93
CA LEU A 381 13.55 -15.19 -7.92
C LEU A 381 12.73 -16.32 -7.29
N VAL A 382 13.14 -16.82 -6.12
CA VAL A 382 12.42 -17.86 -5.37
C VAL A 382 11.06 -17.33 -4.92
N GLU A 383 11.00 -16.15 -4.34
CA GLU A 383 9.74 -15.49 -3.92
C GLU A 383 8.81 -15.23 -5.11
N SER A 384 9.36 -14.75 -6.24
CA SER A 384 8.59 -14.53 -7.47
C SER A 384 8.00 -15.84 -8.02
N LYS A 385 8.77 -16.93 -8.05
CA LYS A 385 8.28 -18.24 -8.45
C LYS A 385 7.25 -18.79 -7.45
N ALA A 386 7.43 -18.58 -6.15
CA ALA A 386 6.46 -18.95 -5.12
C ALA A 386 5.13 -18.19 -5.30
N LEU A 387 5.18 -16.90 -5.55
CA LEU A 387 3.99 -16.09 -5.88
C LEU A 387 3.30 -16.61 -7.15
N LEU A 388 4.03 -16.84 -8.23
CA LEU A 388 3.44 -17.36 -9.48
C LEU A 388 2.78 -18.74 -9.29
N LYS A 389 3.35 -19.57 -8.40
CA LYS A 389 2.77 -20.86 -8.03
C LYS A 389 1.49 -20.69 -7.21
N SER A 390 1.46 -19.77 -6.23
CA SER A 390 0.24 -19.50 -5.45
C SER A 390 -0.89 -18.95 -6.33
N LEU A 391 -0.56 -18.15 -7.36
CA LEU A 391 -1.51 -17.65 -8.35
C LEU A 391 -1.95 -18.73 -9.37
N GLY A 392 -1.39 -19.95 -9.31
CA GLY A 392 -1.64 -20.99 -10.29
C GLY A 392 -1.13 -20.66 -11.70
N ALA A 393 -0.26 -19.67 -11.84
CA ALA A 393 0.35 -19.28 -13.12
C ALA A 393 1.42 -20.27 -13.57
N ILE A 394 2.08 -20.94 -12.62
CA ILE A 394 2.99 -22.06 -12.88
C ILE A 394 2.60 -23.26 -12.01
N ASP A 395 2.89 -24.46 -12.49
CA ASP A 395 2.66 -25.72 -11.77
C ASP A 395 3.73 -25.99 -10.70
N SER A 396 3.61 -27.12 -10.00
CA SER A 396 4.57 -27.53 -8.97
C SER A 396 6.00 -27.73 -9.51
N LYS A 397 6.14 -28.03 -10.81
CA LYS A 397 7.41 -28.23 -11.51
C LYS A 397 7.99 -26.94 -12.09
N GLY A 398 7.25 -25.83 -12.00
CA GLY A 398 7.64 -24.53 -12.57
C GLY A 398 7.23 -24.31 -14.02
N ASN A 399 6.42 -25.19 -14.62
CA ASN A 399 5.95 -25.03 -15.99
C ASN A 399 4.76 -24.05 -16.03
N LEU A 400 4.66 -23.31 -17.13
CA LEU A 400 3.58 -22.38 -17.36
C LEU A 400 2.23 -23.10 -17.54
N THR A 401 1.21 -22.67 -16.79
CA THR A 401 -0.17 -23.18 -16.89
C THR A 401 -1.00 -22.40 -17.92
N GLU A 402 -2.20 -22.85 -18.23
CA GLU A 402 -3.14 -22.08 -19.07
C GLU A 402 -3.52 -20.73 -18.40
N ILE A 403 -3.67 -20.71 -17.09
CA ILE A 403 -3.86 -19.47 -16.32
C ILE A 403 -2.66 -18.54 -16.53
N GLY A 404 -1.44 -19.06 -16.37
CA GLY A 404 -0.21 -18.29 -16.57
C GLY A 404 -0.08 -17.75 -17.99
N LYS A 405 -0.48 -18.52 -19.02
CA LYS A 405 -0.51 -18.05 -20.41
C LYS A 405 -1.46 -16.87 -20.60
N LYS A 406 -2.66 -16.92 -20.01
CA LYS A 406 -3.61 -15.80 -20.04
C LYS A 406 -3.04 -14.58 -19.32
N ILE A 407 -2.55 -14.74 -18.09
CA ILE A 407 -1.95 -13.64 -17.29
C ILE A 407 -0.78 -12.99 -18.04
N SER A 408 0.09 -13.78 -18.67
CA SER A 408 1.26 -13.24 -19.38
C SER A 408 0.93 -12.31 -20.55
N LYS A 409 -0.28 -12.38 -21.09
CA LYS A 409 -0.75 -11.50 -22.19
C LYS A 409 -1.34 -10.19 -21.68
N LEU A 410 -1.68 -10.10 -20.39
CA LEU A 410 -2.29 -8.93 -19.80
C LEU A 410 -1.23 -7.89 -19.39
N PRO A 411 -1.44 -6.59 -19.66
CA PRO A 411 -0.47 -5.54 -19.35
C PRO A 411 -0.60 -5.01 -17.89
N ILE A 412 -1.02 -5.87 -16.96
CA ILE A 412 -1.27 -5.58 -15.55
C ILE A 412 -0.39 -6.45 -14.64
N SER A 413 -0.46 -6.25 -13.34
CA SER A 413 0.27 -7.09 -12.36
C SER A 413 -0.23 -8.55 -12.39
N CYS A 414 0.63 -9.51 -11.99
CA CYS A 414 0.26 -10.93 -12.01
C CYS A 414 -0.95 -11.23 -11.13
N ARG A 415 -1.08 -10.53 -9.97
CA ARG A 415 -2.24 -10.66 -9.08
C ARG A 415 -3.51 -10.16 -9.74
N CYS A 416 -3.50 -8.97 -10.32
CA CYS A 416 -4.63 -8.42 -11.07
C CYS A 416 -4.99 -9.31 -12.27
N GLY A 417 -3.98 -9.84 -12.95
CA GLY A 417 -4.18 -10.81 -14.03
C GLY A 417 -4.88 -12.10 -13.56
N ARG A 418 -4.52 -12.59 -12.36
CA ARG A 418 -5.19 -13.76 -11.77
C ARG A 418 -6.65 -13.49 -11.42
N MET A 419 -6.93 -12.33 -10.80
CA MET A 419 -8.31 -11.91 -10.51
C MET A 419 -9.16 -11.87 -11.78
N LEU A 420 -8.62 -11.30 -12.85
CA LEU A 420 -9.32 -11.13 -14.11
C LEU A 420 -9.59 -12.46 -14.82
N VAL A 421 -8.62 -13.37 -14.81
CA VAL A 421 -8.80 -14.73 -15.36
C VAL A 421 -9.84 -15.53 -14.56
N GLU A 422 -9.89 -15.37 -13.24
CA GLU A 422 -10.91 -16.04 -12.43
C GLU A 422 -12.31 -15.45 -12.62
N ALA A 423 -12.41 -14.16 -12.89
CA ALA A 423 -13.67 -13.45 -13.13
C ALA A 423 -14.45 -14.03 -14.33
N GLU A 424 -13.75 -14.60 -15.31
CA GLU A 424 -14.34 -15.34 -16.43
C GLU A 424 -15.29 -16.46 -15.94
N LYS A 425 -14.86 -17.23 -14.94
CA LYS A 425 -15.63 -18.34 -14.38
C LYS A 425 -16.95 -17.89 -13.73
N TYR A 426 -16.94 -16.70 -13.15
CA TYR A 426 -18.08 -16.17 -12.40
C TYR A 426 -18.88 -15.11 -13.18
N GLY A 427 -18.57 -14.88 -14.45
CA GLY A 427 -19.28 -13.92 -15.30
C GLY A 427 -19.25 -12.47 -14.75
N VAL A 428 -18.13 -12.04 -14.16
CA VAL A 428 -17.94 -10.70 -13.59
C VAL A 428 -16.70 -10.00 -14.17
N VAL A 429 -16.40 -10.29 -15.44
CA VAL A 429 -15.21 -9.78 -16.13
C VAL A 429 -15.26 -8.25 -16.23
N ASP A 430 -16.40 -7.66 -16.58
CA ASP A 430 -16.53 -6.21 -16.75
C ASP A 430 -16.37 -5.43 -15.44
N GLU A 431 -16.95 -5.95 -14.35
CA GLU A 431 -16.77 -5.38 -13.02
C GLU A 431 -15.31 -5.51 -12.58
N MET A 432 -14.69 -6.66 -12.85
CA MET A 432 -13.30 -6.89 -12.48
C MET A 432 -12.33 -6.03 -13.31
N ILE A 433 -12.57 -5.81 -14.59
CA ILE A 433 -11.81 -4.85 -15.42
C ILE A 433 -11.84 -3.47 -14.76
N THR A 434 -13.01 -3.02 -14.32
CA THR A 434 -13.16 -1.72 -13.65
C THR A 434 -12.38 -1.67 -12.34
N ILE A 435 -12.54 -2.68 -11.47
CA ILE A 435 -11.81 -2.78 -10.19
C ILE A 435 -10.30 -2.77 -10.40
N ILE A 436 -9.80 -3.57 -11.34
CA ILE A 436 -8.37 -3.65 -11.66
C ILE A 436 -7.85 -2.34 -12.21
N SER A 437 -8.63 -1.68 -13.06
CA SER A 437 -8.26 -0.37 -13.59
C SER A 437 -8.09 0.67 -12.48
N VAL A 438 -8.89 0.60 -11.42
CA VAL A 438 -8.74 1.45 -10.25
C VAL A 438 -7.52 1.04 -9.42
N ILE A 439 -7.32 -0.26 -9.15
CA ILE A 439 -6.14 -0.74 -8.40
C ILE A 439 -4.84 -0.23 -9.03
N GLU A 440 -4.68 -0.39 -10.34
CA GLU A 440 -3.47 0.00 -11.09
C GLU A 440 -3.33 1.53 -11.27
N SER A 441 -4.42 2.28 -11.14
CA SER A 441 -4.42 3.76 -11.29
C SER A 441 -4.35 4.50 -9.96
N GLY A 442 -4.68 3.83 -8.86
CA GLY A 442 -4.81 4.35 -7.50
C GLY A 442 -6.24 4.73 -7.14
N SER A 443 -6.51 4.88 -5.84
CA SER A 443 -7.84 5.19 -5.31
C SER A 443 -8.48 6.40 -5.98
N LEU A 444 -9.77 6.31 -6.27
CA LEU A 444 -10.60 7.38 -6.81
C LEU A 444 -10.92 8.47 -5.77
N VAL A 445 -10.68 8.19 -4.49
CA VAL A 445 -10.97 9.09 -3.38
C VAL A 445 -9.70 9.82 -2.94
N ASN A 446 -9.77 11.15 -2.89
CA ASN A 446 -8.74 11.95 -2.24
C ASN A 446 -8.97 11.94 -0.73
N THR A 447 -8.06 11.33 0.02
CA THR A 447 -8.17 11.20 1.48
C THR A 447 -8.12 12.52 2.23
N ARG A 448 -7.66 13.59 1.59
CA ARG A 448 -7.55 14.93 2.16
C ARG A 448 -7.95 15.98 1.15
N LYS A 449 -8.93 16.79 1.50
CA LYS A 449 -9.36 17.94 0.71
C LYS A 449 -8.98 19.22 1.45
N LYS A 450 -8.26 20.11 0.78
CA LYS A 450 -8.05 21.48 1.26
C LYS A 450 -9.30 22.30 0.98
N VAL A 451 -9.93 22.80 2.01
CA VAL A 451 -11.08 23.70 1.89
C VAL A 451 -10.58 25.12 2.20
N GLN A 452 -10.62 25.98 1.18
CA GLN A 452 -10.36 27.40 1.35
C GLN A 452 -11.58 28.07 1.96
N VAL A 453 -11.44 28.65 3.13
CA VAL A 453 -12.50 29.44 3.75
C VAL A 453 -12.13 30.93 3.60
N SER A 454 -12.96 31.64 2.84
CA SER A 454 -12.86 33.09 2.74
C SER A 454 -13.19 33.71 4.11
N GLY A 455 -12.18 34.14 4.86
CA GLY A 455 -12.33 34.74 6.16
C GLY A 455 -11.17 34.46 7.11
N PHE A 456 -11.28 34.93 8.35
CA PHE A 456 -10.26 34.83 9.43
C PHE A 456 -9.89 33.40 9.88
N LEU A 457 -10.59 32.39 9.39
CA LEU A 457 -10.32 30.96 9.62
C LEU A 457 -9.52 30.48 8.40
N GLY A 458 -8.22 30.27 8.59
CA GLY A 458 -7.33 29.78 7.53
C GLY A 458 -7.79 28.45 6.92
N ASP A 459 -7.17 28.04 5.81
CA ASP A 459 -7.43 26.78 5.11
C ASP A 459 -7.43 25.60 6.09
N TYR A 460 -8.47 24.79 6.06
CA TYR A 460 -8.50 23.53 6.81
C TYR A 460 -8.50 22.33 5.87
N THR A 461 -8.04 21.18 6.38
CA THR A 461 -8.00 19.94 5.63
C THR A 461 -9.17 19.07 6.09
N GLU A 462 -10.10 18.77 5.19
CA GLU A 462 -11.16 17.82 5.40
C GLU A 462 -10.66 16.41 5.08
N ASN A 463 -10.91 15.46 5.98
CA ASN A 463 -10.67 14.05 5.71
C ASN A 463 -11.89 13.49 4.97
N ILE A 464 -11.62 12.82 3.86
CA ILE A 464 -12.64 12.18 3.04
C ILE A 464 -12.38 10.69 3.08
N SER A 465 -13.43 9.91 3.26
CA SER A 465 -13.39 8.44 3.26
C SER A 465 -14.41 7.88 2.27
N TYR A 466 -14.38 6.59 2.04
CA TYR A 466 -15.36 5.90 1.19
C TYR A 466 -16.81 6.11 1.65
N SER A 467 -17.05 6.22 2.96
CA SER A 467 -18.38 6.46 3.53
C SER A 467 -19.06 7.76 3.05
N ASN A 468 -18.27 8.70 2.52
CA ASN A 468 -18.81 9.92 1.90
C ASN A 468 -19.51 9.65 0.54
N PHE A 469 -19.22 8.50 -0.08
CA PHE A 469 -19.63 8.20 -1.45
C PHE A 469 -20.48 6.94 -1.57
N THR A 470 -20.36 5.99 -0.65
CA THR A 470 -21.00 4.68 -0.69
C THR A 470 -21.42 4.22 0.68
N ASN A 471 -22.40 3.31 0.73
CA ASN A 471 -22.80 2.58 1.94
C ASN A 471 -22.09 1.21 2.04
N GLU A 472 -21.17 0.90 1.13
CA GLU A 472 -20.39 -0.33 1.21
C GLU A 472 -19.54 -0.33 2.49
N SER A 473 -19.56 -1.43 3.22
CA SER A 473 -18.91 -1.56 4.52
C SER A 473 -18.07 -2.84 4.67
N GLY A 474 -17.92 -3.61 3.60
CA GLY A 474 -17.23 -4.89 3.61
C GLY A 474 -16.04 -4.97 2.65
N SER A 475 -15.95 -4.08 1.66
CA SER A 475 -14.90 -4.15 0.63
C SER A 475 -14.59 -2.80 0.02
N ASP A 476 -13.36 -2.35 0.17
CA ASP A 476 -12.88 -1.14 -0.49
C ASP A 476 -12.96 -1.26 -2.02
N LEU A 477 -12.76 -2.47 -2.56
CA LEU A 477 -12.83 -2.73 -3.99
C LEU A 477 -14.25 -2.57 -4.55
N LEU A 478 -15.26 -3.02 -3.81
CA LEU A 478 -16.65 -2.82 -4.17
C LEU A 478 -17.06 -1.34 -4.01
N ALA A 479 -16.53 -0.66 -3.02
CA ALA A 479 -16.72 0.77 -2.84
C ALA A 479 -16.15 1.56 -4.03
N GLU A 480 -14.95 1.25 -4.48
CA GLU A 480 -14.33 1.86 -5.66
C GLU A 480 -15.11 1.58 -6.95
N LEU A 481 -15.62 0.36 -7.12
CA LEU A 481 -16.49 0.01 -8.25
C LEU A 481 -17.76 0.86 -8.26
N GLU A 482 -18.41 1.01 -7.12
CA GLU A 482 -19.62 1.84 -7.00
C GLU A 482 -19.32 3.30 -7.29
N ILE A 483 -18.21 3.83 -6.78
CA ILE A 483 -17.76 5.21 -7.01
C ILE A 483 -17.48 5.42 -8.51
N TYR A 484 -16.76 4.49 -9.15
CA TYR A 484 -16.50 4.55 -10.59
C TYR A 484 -17.80 4.64 -11.39
N ASN A 485 -18.75 3.76 -11.09
CA ASN A 485 -20.05 3.75 -11.76
C ASN A 485 -20.84 5.06 -11.52
N LYS A 486 -20.79 5.63 -10.33
CA LYS A 486 -21.39 6.93 -10.02
C LYS A 486 -20.74 8.08 -10.81
N LEU A 487 -19.43 8.02 -11.04
CA LEU A 487 -18.69 8.98 -11.87
C LEU A 487 -19.11 8.89 -13.34
N GLU A 488 -19.18 7.68 -13.91
CA GLU A 488 -19.66 7.47 -15.28
C GLU A 488 -21.11 7.96 -15.48
N MET A 489 -21.95 7.83 -14.45
CA MET A 489 -23.32 8.38 -14.45
C MET A 489 -23.39 9.89 -14.23
N GLY A 490 -22.26 10.56 -13.97
CA GLY A 490 -22.20 12.00 -13.67
C GLY A 490 -22.83 12.39 -12.32
N LYS A 491 -23.01 11.44 -11.39
CA LYS A 491 -23.60 11.70 -10.06
C LYS A 491 -22.65 12.37 -9.07
N LEU A 492 -21.34 12.26 -9.32
CA LEU A 492 -20.28 12.85 -8.48
C LEU A 492 -19.56 14.01 -9.18
N GLY A 493 -20.23 14.68 -10.09
CA GLY A 493 -19.73 15.79 -10.89
C GLY A 493 -19.58 15.42 -12.37
N LYS A 494 -19.77 16.41 -13.25
CA LYS A 494 -19.64 16.26 -14.73
C LYS A 494 -18.33 16.82 -15.23
N THR A 495 -17.77 17.80 -14.54
CA THR A 495 -16.51 18.45 -14.87
C THR A 495 -15.40 18.02 -13.93
N SER A 496 -14.15 18.15 -14.39
CA SER A 496 -12.98 17.84 -13.54
C SER A 496 -12.94 18.69 -12.25
N LEU A 497 -13.47 19.90 -12.29
CA LEU A 497 -13.54 20.78 -11.14
C LEU A 497 -14.59 20.27 -10.13
N GLU A 498 -15.81 19.99 -10.58
CA GLU A 498 -16.88 19.45 -9.72
C GLU A 498 -16.47 18.13 -9.05
N MET A 499 -15.84 17.22 -9.81
CA MET A 499 -15.30 15.96 -9.26
C MET A 499 -14.24 16.21 -8.19
N SER A 500 -13.30 17.13 -8.44
CA SER A 500 -12.28 17.51 -7.48
C SER A 500 -12.89 18.14 -6.22
N ASP A 501 -13.90 18.98 -6.39
CA ASP A 501 -14.63 19.60 -5.29
C ASP A 501 -15.46 18.59 -4.49
N ALA A 502 -15.92 17.52 -5.12
CA ALA A 502 -16.53 16.39 -4.44
C ALA A 502 -15.51 15.51 -3.67
N GLY A 503 -14.21 15.72 -3.84
CA GLY A 503 -13.17 14.93 -3.20
C GLY A 503 -12.68 13.74 -4.04
N ILE A 504 -12.97 13.75 -5.35
CA ILE A 504 -12.54 12.70 -6.27
C ILE A 504 -11.11 12.97 -6.78
N ASN A 505 -10.32 11.92 -6.87
CA ASN A 505 -9.04 11.93 -7.55
C ASN A 505 -9.24 11.84 -9.08
N VAL A 506 -9.47 12.98 -9.69
CA VAL A 506 -9.78 13.10 -11.14
C VAL A 506 -8.69 12.46 -12.00
N LYS A 507 -7.43 12.52 -11.58
CA LYS A 507 -6.31 11.94 -12.32
C LYS A 507 -6.35 10.42 -12.29
N ALA A 508 -6.59 9.83 -11.12
CA ALA A 508 -6.77 8.37 -10.99
C ALA A 508 -7.97 7.91 -11.81
N TYR A 509 -9.08 8.64 -11.76
CA TYR A 509 -10.28 8.33 -12.55
C TYR A 509 -10.01 8.33 -14.06
N LYS A 510 -9.33 9.35 -14.59
CA LYS A 510 -9.00 9.41 -16.04
C LYS A 510 -8.10 8.24 -16.45
N ARG A 511 -7.08 7.95 -15.64
CA ARG A 511 -6.18 6.82 -15.90
C ARG A 511 -6.90 5.47 -15.81
N ALA A 512 -7.80 5.31 -14.84
CA ALA A 512 -8.61 4.11 -14.70
C ALA A 512 -9.53 3.93 -15.91
N LYS A 513 -10.10 5.00 -16.44
CA LYS A 513 -10.93 4.96 -17.66
C LYS A 513 -10.14 4.53 -18.89
N GLU A 514 -8.96 5.13 -19.12
CA GLU A 514 -8.06 4.76 -20.21
C GLU A 514 -7.63 3.28 -20.09
N LEU A 515 -7.27 2.84 -18.89
CA LEU A 515 -6.86 1.47 -18.65
C LEU A 515 -8.03 0.47 -18.83
N ARG A 516 -9.23 0.86 -18.39
CA ARG A 516 -10.42 0.05 -18.56
C ARG A 516 -10.74 -0.20 -20.04
N GLU A 517 -10.69 0.84 -20.87
CA GLU A 517 -10.92 0.72 -22.30
C GLU A 517 -9.90 -0.20 -22.97
N MET A 518 -8.62 -0.12 -22.57
CA MET A 518 -7.58 -1.01 -23.09
C MET A 518 -7.78 -2.46 -22.63
N LEU A 519 -8.08 -2.66 -21.34
CA LEU A 519 -8.30 -4.00 -20.80
C LEU A 519 -9.53 -4.66 -21.43
N ASP A 520 -10.59 -3.91 -21.67
CA ASP A 520 -11.79 -4.37 -22.35
C ASP A 520 -11.45 -4.91 -23.75
N TYR A 521 -10.68 -4.14 -24.54
CA TYR A 521 -10.22 -4.57 -25.86
C TYR A 521 -9.36 -5.83 -25.80
N VAL A 522 -8.39 -5.92 -24.87
CA VAL A 522 -7.49 -7.08 -24.75
C VAL A 522 -8.24 -8.31 -24.26
N THR A 523 -9.21 -8.16 -23.39
CA THR A 523 -9.97 -9.28 -22.81
C THR A 523 -11.02 -9.84 -23.74
N ASP A 524 -11.55 -9.08 -24.70
CA ASP A 524 -12.51 -9.56 -25.70
C ASP A 524 -11.98 -10.73 -26.52
N GLU A 525 -10.67 -10.76 -26.80
CA GLU A 525 -10.04 -11.88 -27.50
C GLU A 525 -9.53 -12.99 -26.55
N LEU A 526 -9.38 -12.69 -25.26
CA LEU A 526 -8.69 -13.56 -24.31
C LEU A 526 -9.61 -14.33 -23.37
N LEU A 527 -10.74 -13.74 -22.99
CA LEU A 527 -11.65 -14.24 -21.97
C LEU A 527 -13.08 -14.38 -22.50
N ASP A 528 -13.79 -15.39 -22.01
CA ASP A 528 -15.21 -15.58 -22.31
C ASP A 528 -16.07 -14.71 -21.35
N LYS A 529 -16.77 -13.72 -21.90
CA LYS A 529 -17.67 -12.82 -21.15
C LYS A 529 -19.13 -13.31 -21.12
N SER A 530 -19.43 -14.47 -21.69
CA SER A 530 -20.81 -14.96 -21.83
C SER A 530 -21.37 -15.68 -20.60
N ASN A 531 -20.53 -15.95 -19.59
CA ASN A 531 -20.94 -16.69 -18.41
C ASN A 531 -21.94 -15.90 -17.55
N LYS A 532 -22.84 -16.65 -16.86
CA LYS A 532 -23.81 -16.06 -15.95
C LYS A 532 -23.10 -15.35 -14.77
N SER A 533 -23.48 -14.11 -14.49
CA SER A 533 -22.92 -13.35 -13.38
C SER A 533 -23.33 -13.89 -12.01
N TYR A 534 -22.36 -14.07 -11.14
CA TYR A 534 -22.51 -14.35 -9.71
C TYR A 534 -22.48 -13.08 -8.84
N GLY A 535 -22.48 -11.90 -9.45
CA GLY A 535 -22.51 -10.62 -8.75
C GLY A 535 -21.36 -10.43 -7.76
N VAL A 536 -21.68 -9.88 -6.59
CA VAL A 536 -20.69 -9.56 -5.54
C VAL A 536 -19.89 -10.78 -5.09
N GLU A 537 -20.53 -11.95 -4.97
CA GLU A 537 -19.83 -13.18 -4.58
C GLU A 537 -18.78 -13.57 -5.63
N GLY A 538 -19.11 -13.48 -6.91
CA GLY A 538 -18.16 -13.76 -8.00
C GLY A 538 -16.97 -12.80 -7.99
N ILE A 539 -17.20 -11.52 -7.68
CA ILE A 539 -16.14 -10.53 -7.52
C ILE A 539 -15.22 -10.91 -6.34
N LEU A 540 -15.77 -11.19 -5.16
CA LEU A 540 -14.99 -11.57 -3.98
C LEU A 540 -14.19 -12.86 -4.21
N ARG A 541 -14.79 -13.87 -4.84
CA ARG A 541 -14.09 -15.10 -5.23
C ARG A 541 -12.92 -14.83 -6.18
N SER A 542 -13.12 -13.94 -7.14
CA SER A 542 -12.06 -13.52 -8.07
C SER A 542 -10.92 -12.80 -7.32
N VAL A 543 -11.24 -11.94 -6.39
CA VAL A 543 -10.24 -11.25 -5.54
C VAL A 543 -9.46 -12.25 -4.69
N VAL A 544 -10.13 -13.17 -4.00
CA VAL A 544 -9.51 -14.17 -3.12
C VAL A 544 -8.57 -15.08 -3.89
N SER A 545 -8.90 -15.43 -5.15
CA SER A 545 -8.07 -16.28 -6.00
C SER A 545 -6.63 -15.80 -6.17
N ALA A 546 -6.40 -14.48 -5.99
CA ALA A 546 -5.11 -13.85 -6.14
C ALA A 546 -4.50 -13.37 -4.80
N MET A 547 -5.21 -13.54 -3.69
CA MET A 547 -4.87 -12.92 -2.41
C MET A 547 -4.73 -13.91 -1.25
N THR A 548 -4.59 -15.20 -1.52
CA THR A 548 -4.48 -16.22 -0.47
C THR A 548 -3.26 -16.04 0.44
N ASP A 549 -2.18 -15.51 -0.07
CA ASP A 549 -0.96 -15.16 0.67
C ASP A 549 -1.04 -13.78 1.35
N ASN A 550 -1.97 -12.91 0.91
CA ASN A 550 -2.27 -11.62 1.52
C ASN A 550 -3.55 -11.69 2.38
N LEU A 551 -3.73 -12.81 3.06
CA LEU A 551 -4.79 -13.04 4.03
C LEU A 551 -4.34 -12.62 5.42
N TYR A 552 -5.19 -11.88 6.10
CA TYR A 552 -4.93 -11.33 7.43
C TYR A 552 -6.08 -11.63 8.38
N GLU A 553 -5.77 -11.93 9.63
CA GLU A 553 -6.74 -12.14 10.71
C GLU A 553 -6.63 -11.02 11.73
N LEU A 554 -7.78 -10.52 12.18
CA LEU A 554 -7.89 -9.48 13.20
C LEU A 554 -7.24 -9.94 14.51
N ARG A 555 -6.33 -9.14 15.04
CA ARG A 555 -5.72 -9.32 16.36
C ARG A 555 -6.28 -8.33 17.37
N GLY A 556 -7.06 -8.83 18.30
CA GLY A 556 -7.54 -8.00 19.40
C GLY A 556 -8.63 -7.00 18.98
N ILE A 557 -8.62 -5.82 19.59
CA ILE A 557 -9.65 -4.77 19.43
C ILE A 557 -9.13 -3.55 18.67
N CYS A 558 -7.83 -3.53 18.37
CA CYS A 558 -7.21 -2.39 17.69
C CYS A 558 -6.98 -2.78 16.26
N ASP A 559 -7.78 -2.39 15.29
CA ASP A 559 -7.60 -2.46 13.82
C ASP A 559 -6.26 -3.05 13.29
N GLU A 560 -5.65 -3.95 14.08
CA GLU A 560 -4.41 -4.64 13.79
C GLU A 560 -4.71 -6.04 13.28
N TYR A 561 -4.20 -6.31 12.11
CA TYR A 561 -4.36 -7.58 11.42
C TYR A 561 -3.00 -8.26 11.27
N CYS A 562 -2.97 -9.58 11.41
CA CYS A 562 -1.76 -10.36 11.27
C CYS A 562 -1.85 -11.32 10.09
N ASP A 563 -0.76 -11.47 9.35
CA ASP A 563 -0.69 -12.41 8.24
C ASP A 563 -0.75 -13.87 8.72
N HIS A 564 -0.99 -14.79 7.78
CA HIS A 564 -1.06 -16.23 8.05
C HIS A 564 0.25 -16.84 8.57
N GLN A 565 1.38 -16.15 8.43
CA GLN A 565 2.66 -16.59 8.98
C GLN A 565 2.91 -16.09 10.41
N GLY A 566 2.08 -15.18 10.90
CA GLY A 566 2.25 -14.55 12.21
C GLY A 566 3.38 -13.52 12.30
N LYS A 567 3.94 -13.11 11.14
CA LYS A 567 5.13 -12.25 11.07
C LYS A 567 4.78 -10.78 10.87
N ASN A 568 3.85 -10.48 9.97
CA ASN A 568 3.53 -9.12 9.60
C ASN A 568 2.24 -8.68 10.27
N ILE A 569 2.34 -7.59 11.04
CA ILE A 569 1.18 -6.89 11.59
C ILE A 569 0.94 -5.66 10.72
N VAL A 570 -0.27 -5.55 10.20
CA VAL A 570 -0.72 -4.41 9.37
C VAL A 570 -1.92 -3.76 10.01
N ARG A 571 -2.15 -2.49 9.71
CA ARG A 571 -3.38 -1.77 10.07
C ARG A 571 -4.18 -1.47 8.82
N LEU A 572 -5.50 -1.45 8.93
CA LEU A 572 -6.33 -0.94 7.85
C LEU A 572 -6.00 0.52 7.54
N ASP A 573 -6.06 0.89 6.28
CA ASP A 573 -6.01 2.30 5.90
C ASP A 573 -7.18 3.04 6.58
N LYS A 574 -6.91 4.21 7.14
CA LYS A 574 -7.92 5.02 7.85
C LYS A 574 -9.14 5.39 7.03
N ASN A 575 -9.02 5.31 5.72
CA ASN A 575 -10.10 5.64 4.78
C ASN A 575 -10.86 4.41 4.31
N SER A 576 -10.45 3.21 4.75
CA SER A 576 -11.13 1.96 4.40
C SER A 576 -12.60 2.04 4.79
N CYS A 577 -13.48 1.52 3.93
CA CYS A 577 -14.91 1.41 4.21
C CYS A 577 -15.24 0.24 5.14
N ILE A 578 -14.25 -0.63 5.42
CA ILE A 578 -14.48 -1.81 6.26
C ILE A 578 -14.78 -1.35 7.68
N THR A 579 -16.04 -1.51 8.09
CA THR A 579 -16.53 -1.17 9.40
C THR A 579 -16.86 -2.43 10.19
N GLY A 580 -16.78 -2.31 11.52
CA GLY A 580 -16.93 -3.46 12.42
C GLY A 580 -15.72 -4.40 12.35
N TYR A 581 -15.55 -5.20 13.36
CA TYR A 581 -14.42 -6.12 13.49
C TYR A 581 -14.58 -7.31 12.54
N LYS A 582 -14.19 -7.14 11.26
CA LYS A 582 -14.17 -8.24 10.29
C LYS A 582 -12.98 -9.13 10.61
N ARG A 583 -13.25 -10.39 10.91
CA ARG A 583 -12.22 -11.34 11.34
C ARG A 583 -11.16 -11.60 10.29
N LEU A 584 -11.58 -11.88 9.06
CA LEU A 584 -10.69 -12.22 7.94
C LEU A 584 -10.82 -11.18 6.84
N ILE A 585 -9.69 -10.67 6.41
CA ILE A 585 -9.61 -9.70 5.31
C ILE A 585 -8.45 -10.06 4.38
N VAL A 586 -8.61 -9.71 3.12
CA VAL A 586 -7.54 -9.73 2.11
C VAL A 586 -7.30 -8.32 1.61
N GLY A 587 -6.09 -8.00 1.16
CA GLY A 587 -5.79 -6.67 0.64
C GLY A 587 -4.33 -6.50 0.23
N PHE A 588 -3.96 -5.29 -0.15
CA PHE A 588 -2.63 -4.93 -0.60
C PHE A 588 -1.83 -4.28 0.53
N PRO A 589 -0.86 -4.98 1.12
CA PRO A 589 -0.01 -4.38 2.16
C PRO A 589 0.97 -3.38 1.54
N LYS A 590 1.16 -2.24 2.20
CA LYS A 590 2.16 -1.23 1.84
C LYS A 590 2.89 -0.72 3.07
N VAL A 591 4.18 -0.46 2.91
CA VAL A 591 5.02 0.12 3.96
C VAL A 591 5.26 1.60 3.67
N PHE A 592 5.09 2.41 4.71
CA PHE A 592 5.39 3.83 4.70
C PHE A 592 6.39 4.16 5.82
N GLU A 593 7.43 4.90 5.51
CA GLU A 593 8.27 5.51 6.55
C GLU A 593 7.56 6.75 7.13
N VAL A 594 7.42 6.76 8.43
CA VAL A 594 6.80 7.87 9.17
C VAL A 594 7.81 8.43 10.17
N ASP A 595 7.99 9.73 10.16
CA ASP A 595 8.80 10.40 11.17
C ASP A 595 8.08 10.39 12.52
N SER A 596 8.68 9.75 13.51
CA SER A 596 8.20 9.72 14.88
C SER A 596 9.10 10.56 15.79
N ARG A 597 8.64 10.86 17.00
CA ARG A 597 9.46 11.55 18.01
C ARG A 597 10.74 10.77 18.39
N TYR A 598 10.81 9.49 18.05
CA TYR A 598 11.92 8.58 18.38
C TYR A 598 12.73 8.16 17.15
N GLY A 599 12.57 8.85 16.01
CA GLY A 599 13.21 8.55 14.75
C GLY A 599 12.22 8.03 13.69
N LYS A 600 12.74 7.53 12.58
CA LYS A 600 11.92 6.95 11.50
C LYS A 600 11.36 5.60 11.92
N THR A 601 10.06 5.42 11.77
CA THR A 601 9.36 4.15 12.01
C THR A 601 8.65 3.70 10.74
N GLU A 602 8.63 2.39 10.49
CA GLU A 602 7.86 1.79 9.41
C GLU A 602 6.42 1.57 9.88
N MET A 603 5.46 2.03 9.09
CA MET A 603 4.03 1.77 9.28
C MET A 603 3.55 0.90 8.13
N LYS A 604 3.01 -0.27 8.45
CA LYS A 604 2.43 -1.20 7.47
C LYS A 604 0.92 -0.99 7.42
N LEU A 605 0.41 -0.55 6.26
CA LEU A 605 -1.02 -0.34 6.02
C LEU A 605 -1.54 -1.35 5.02
N LEU A 606 -2.76 -1.83 5.23
CA LEU A 606 -3.49 -2.63 4.27
C LEU A 606 -4.46 -1.73 3.51
N GLN A 607 -4.27 -1.65 2.21
CA GLN A 607 -5.07 -0.83 1.29
C GLN A 607 -5.93 -1.72 0.40
N MET A 608 -7.03 -1.17 -0.14
CA MET A 608 -7.95 -1.87 -1.04
C MET A 608 -8.39 -3.23 -0.45
N ALA A 609 -8.74 -3.20 0.83
CA ALA A 609 -9.07 -4.40 1.58
C ALA A 609 -10.50 -4.88 1.31
N SER A 610 -10.71 -6.19 1.46
CA SER A 610 -12.03 -6.83 1.36
C SER A 610 -12.19 -7.87 2.47
N ALA A 611 -13.31 -7.81 3.18
CA ALA A 611 -13.69 -8.85 4.14
C ALA A 611 -14.06 -10.14 3.38
N VAL A 612 -13.61 -11.27 3.90
CA VAL A 612 -13.82 -12.58 3.29
C VAL A 612 -14.29 -13.60 4.32
N THR A 613 -14.97 -14.64 3.83
CA THR A 613 -15.40 -15.76 4.66
C THR A 613 -14.49 -16.97 4.47
N ALA A 614 -14.47 -17.88 5.44
CA ALA A 614 -13.68 -19.10 5.35
C ALA A 614 -14.12 -19.97 4.14
N ASP A 615 -15.41 -20.00 3.83
CA ASP A 615 -15.95 -20.79 2.71
C ASP A 615 -15.36 -20.39 1.36
N ILE A 616 -15.25 -19.07 1.12
CA ILE A 616 -14.62 -18.57 -0.12
C ILE A 616 -13.12 -18.89 -0.14
N LEU A 617 -12.45 -18.80 1.00
CA LEU A 617 -11.02 -19.09 1.10
C LEU A 617 -10.69 -20.55 0.80
N LEU A 618 -11.51 -21.49 1.29
CA LEU A 618 -11.29 -22.92 1.12
C LEU A 618 -11.26 -23.37 -0.35
N ASP A 619 -11.93 -22.66 -1.24
CA ASP A 619 -11.92 -22.95 -2.68
C ASP A 619 -10.55 -22.66 -3.34
N TYR A 620 -9.71 -21.83 -2.71
CA TYR A 620 -8.46 -21.34 -3.31
C TYR A 620 -7.20 -21.69 -2.51
N LEU A 621 -7.37 -22.09 -1.25
CA LEU A 621 -6.23 -22.54 -0.45
C LEU A 621 -5.79 -23.93 -0.90
N ASN A 622 -4.47 -24.14 -0.98
CA ASN A 622 -3.95 -25.49 -1.20
C ASN A 622 -4.33 -26.36 -0.01
N PRO A 623 -5.06 -27.50 -0.21
CA PRO A 623 -5.43 -28.39 0.87
C PRO A 623 -4.24 -28.85 1.74
N GLU A 624 -3.06 -29.07 1.15
CA GLU A 624 -1.83 -29.45 1.86
C GLU A 624 -1.32 -28.35 2.81
N SER A 625 -1.71 -27.09 2.59
CA SER A 625 -1.34 -25.97 3.47
C SER A 625 -2.27 -25.80 4.66
N ILE A 626 -3.41 -26.48 4.66
CA ILE A 626 -4.40 -26.47 5.73
C ILE A 626 -4.05 -27.56 6.74
N LYS A 627 -3.79 -27.17 7.98
CA LYS A 627 -3.44 -28.10 9.06
C LYS A 627 -4.60 -28.28 10.02
N GLY A 628 -5.03 -29.51 10.20
CA GLY A 628 -5.95 -29.89 11.26
C GLY A 628 -5.20 -30.02 12.61
N VAL A 629 -5.71 -29.37 13.63
CA VAL A 629 -5.26 -29.50 15.01
C VAL A 629 -6.43 -30.02 15.85
N ILE A 630 -6.21 -31.16 16.49
CA ILE A 630 -7.22 -31.77 17.35
C ILE A 630 -7.41 -30.89 18.59
N ASP A 631 -8.64 -30.60 18.93
CA ASP A 631 -8.97 -30.01 20.20
C ASP A 631 -8.73 -31.08 21.31
N THR A 632 -7.76 -30.79 22.15
CA THR A 632 -7.34 -31.71 23.22
C THR A 632 -8.40 -31.94 24.28
N TYR A 633 -9.51 -31.23 24.21
CA TYR A 633 -10.57 -31.22 25.22
C TYR A 633 -11.86 -31.92 24.78
N THR A 634 -11.96 -32.29 23.50
CA THR A 634 -13.15 -32.92 22.92
C THR A 634 -12.85 -34.33 22.39
N ILE A 635 -11.83 -35.00 22.93
CA ILE A 635 -11.40 -36.31 22.44
C ILE A 635 -12.16 -37.42 23.16
N ASP A 636 -12.82 -38.30 22.39
CA ASP A 636 -13.41 -39.54 22.86
C ASP A 636 -12.86 -40.72 22.05
N TYR A 637 -12.82 -41.92 22.64
CA TYR A 637 -12.34 -43.12 21.99
C TYR A 637 -13.39 -44.22 21.97
N VAL A 638 -13.65 -44.75 20.81
CA VAL A 638 -14.56 -45.87 20.58
C VAL A 638 -13.75 -47.16 20.38
N PRO A 639 -13.54 -47.97 21.43
CA PRO A 639 -12.66 -49.15 21.37
C PRO A 639 -13.09 -50.18 20.35
N GLU A 640 -14.39 -50.35 20.13
CA GLU A 640 -14.95 -51.33 19.22
C GLU A 640 -14.58 -51.09 17.78
N LYS A 641 -14.32 -49.83 17.41
CA LYS A 641 -14.01 -49.39 16.05
C LYS A 641 -12.58 -48.90 15.93
N ASP A 642 -11.82 -48.85 17.03
CA ASP A 642 -10.49 -48.25 17.09
C ASP A 642 -10.46 -46.84 16.46
N THR A 643 -11.40 -46.01 16.87
CA THR A 643 -11.68 -44.70 16.26
C THR A 643 -11.75 -43.66 17.36
N PHE A 644 -11.11 -42.54 17.17
CA PHE A 644 -11.27 -41.37 18.00
C PHE A 644 -12.37 -40.48 17.42
N ILE A 645 -13.19 -39.88 18.30
CA ILE A 645 -14.13 -38.80 17.93
C ILE A 645 -13.54 -37.55 18.53
N VAL A 646 -13.25 -36.55 17.67
CA VAL A 646 -12.54 -35.33 18.07
C VAL A 646 -13.12 -34.13 17.33
N ASP A 647 -13.01 -32.97 17.94
CA ASP A 647 -13.17 -31.74 17.19
C ASP A 647 -11.82 -31.32 16.63
N VAL A 648 -11.83 -30.91 15.36
CA VAL A 648 -10.61 -30.54 14.63
C VAL A 648 -10.70 -29.11 14.17
N HIS A 649 -9.78 -28.29 14.67
CA HIS A 649 -9.62 -26.93 14.21
C HIS A 649 -8.68 -26.89 13.01
N TYR A 650 -9.13 -26.35 11.90
CA TYR A 650 -8.35 -26.24 10.69
C TYR A 650 -7.76 -24.84 10.57
N PHE A 651 -6.45 -24.81 10.33
CA PHE A 651 -5.66 -23.59 10.25
C PHE A 651 -4.95 -23.45 8.90
N TYR A 652 -4.89 -22.23 8.42
CA TYR A 652 -3.95 -21.84 7.37
C TYR A 652 -2.84 -20.98 8.01
N GLY A 653 -1.66 -21.57 8.19
CA GLY A 653 -0.62 -20.98 9.00
C GLY A 653 -1.07 -20.75 10.44
N THR A 654 -1.17 -19.49 10.86
CA THR A 654 -1.67 -19.09 12.20
C THR A 654 -3.17 -18.74 12.21
N ILE A 655 -3.80 -18.67 11.07
CA ILE A 655 -5.20 -18.26 10.91
C ILE A 655 -6.13 -19.46 11.05
N GLY A 656 -7.05 -19.39 12.01
CA GLY A 656 -8.11 -20.39 12.15
C GLY A 656 -9.17 -20.22 11.07
N LEU A 657 -9.43 -21.26 10.30
CA LEU A 657 -10.44 -21.24 9.24
C LEU A 657 -11.81 -21.67 9.76
N TYR A 658 -11.94 -22.89 10.23
CA TYR A 658 -13.17 -23.48 10.74
C TYR A 658 -12.87 -24.59 11.76
N CYS A 659 -13.88 -25.01 12.49
CA CYS A 659 -13.86 -26.19 13.34
C CYS A 659 -14.80 -27.23 12.74
N ALA A 660 -14.34 -28.46 12.65
CA ALA A 660 -15.19 -29.61 12.34
C ALA A 660 -15.43 -30.39 13.62
N ASP A 661 -16.68 -30.48 14.04
CA ASP A 661 -17.10 -31.14 15.27
C ASP A 661 -17.29 -32.64 15.03
N SER A 662 -16.98 -33.44 16.06
CA SER A 662 -17.20 -34.89 16.09
C SER A 662 -16.60 -35.65 14.88
N VAL A 663 -15.39 -35.27 14.47
CA VAL A 663 -14.66 -35.95 13.37
C VAL A 663 -14.23 -37.33 13.82
N CYS A 664 -14.59 -38.36 13.03
CA CYS A 664 -14.14 -39.74 13.24
C CYS A 664 -12.72 -39.93 12.70
N VAL A 665 -11.77 -40.07 13.56
CA VAL A 665 -10.34 -40.27 13.22
C VAL A 665 -10.01 -41.74 13.32
N THR A 666 -9.90 -42.43 12.19
CA THR A 666 -9.52 -43.84 12.05
C THR A 666 -8.02 -43.99 11.85
N ARG A 667 -7.52 -45.22 11.89
CA ARG A 667 -6.07 -45.52 11.70
C ARG A 667 -5.50 -45.00 10.39
N ASP A 668 -6.30 -44.85 9.36
CA ASP A 668 -5.88 -44.35 8.05
C ASP A 668 -5.80 -42.81 8.00
N SER A 669 -6.26 -42.13 9.04
CA SER A 669 -6.20 -40.68 9.15
C SER A 669 -4.83 -40.19 9.59
N GLU A 670 -4.31 -39.16 8.96
CA GLU A 670 -3.07 -38.47 9.38
C GLU A 670 -3.11 -37.98 10.84
N LEU A 671 -4.29 -37.70 11.35
CA LEU A 671 -4.53 -37.24 12.71
C LEU A 671 -4.53 -38.37 13.75
N TYR A 672 -4.55 -39.63 13.34
CA TYR A 672 -4.67 -40.78 14.28
C TYR A 672 -3.54 -40.83 15.31
N ALA A 673 -2.31 -40.63 14.87
CA ALA A 673 -1.17 -40.64 15.78
C ALA A 673 -1.25 -39.53 16.83
N SER A 674 -1.67 -38.33 16.41
CA SER A 674 -1.87 -37.19 17.31
C SER A 674 -3.04 -37.42 18.27
N ALA A 675 -4.17 -37.96 17.77
CA ALA A 675 -5.33 -38.31 18.59
C ALA A 675 -4.96 -39.32 19.67
N LYS A 676 -4.22 -40.36 19.31
CA LYS A 676 -3.74 -41.39 20.22
C LYS A 676 -2.77 -40.84 21.27
N GLU A 677 -1.84 -39.99 20.88
CA GLU A 677 -0.94 -39.35 21.83
C GLU A 677 -1.68 -38.45 22.82
N ILE A 678 -2.67 -37.70 22.37
CA ILE A 678 -3.53 -36.87 23.21
C ILE A 678 -4.32 -37.76 24.16
N TRP A 679 -4.97 -38.81 23.65
CA TRP A 679 -5.76 -39.77 24.45
C TRP A 679 -4.89 -40.47 25.51
N ASP A 680 -3.72 -40.94 25.14
CA ASP A 680 -2.77 -41.57 26.07
C ASP A 680 -2.34 -40.62 27.20
N LYS A 681 -2.28 -39.35 26.95
CA LYS A 681 -2.01 -38.31 27.96
C LYS A 681 -3.23 -38.04 28.86
N VAL A 682 -4.40 -37.97 28.27
CA VAL A 682 -5.67 -37.75 28.98
C VAL A 682 -5.98 -38.92 29.88
N ASP A 683 -5.84 -40.18 29.42
CA ASP A 683 -6.12 -41.39 30.19
C ASP A 683 -5.16 -41.55 31.39
N LYS A 684 -3.90 -41.12 31.24
CA LYS A 684 -2.91 -41.12 32.34
C LYS A 684 -3.21 -40.12 33.44
N THR A 685 -3.84 -39.01 33.10
CA THR A 685 -4.25 -37.96 34.09
C THR A 685 -5.61 -38.18 34.69
N ASN A 686 -6.53 -38.85 33.98
CA ASN A 686 -7.91 -39.11 34.43
C ASN A 686 -8.22 -40.62 34.46
N LYS A 687 -7.78 -41.31 35.52
CA LYS A 687 -8.08 -42.73 35.73
C LYS A 687 -9.55 -43.02 36.17
N ARG A 688 -10.47 -42.14 35.95
CA ARG A 688 -11.89 -42.34 36.28
C ARG A 688 -12.73 -41.79 35.11
N GLY A 689 -13.37 -42.70 34.38
CA GLY A 689 -14.27 -42.49 33.27
C GLY A 689 -15.32 -41.38 33.41
N SER A 690 -14.90 -40.19 33.33
CA SER A 690 -15.75 -39.02 33.28
C SER A 690 -15.27 -38.17 32.11
N ASN A 691 -16.19 -37.85 31.22
CA ASN A 691 -15.94 -36.96 30.08
C ASN A 691 -15.44 -35.61 30.60
N VAL A 692 -14.19 -35.28 30.30
CA VAL A 692 -13.57 -34.03 30.71
C VAL A 692 -13.95 -32.96 29.70
N TYR A 693 -15.05 -32.27 29.97
CA TYR A 693 -15.38 -31.07 29.20
C TYR A 693 -14.53 -29.88 29.65
N ILE A 694 -13.36 -29.72 29.07
CA ILE A 694 -12.61 -28.48 29.18
C ILE A 694 -13.07 -27.57 28.03
N CYS A 695 -13.80 -26.55 28.34
CA CYS A 695 -14.17 -25.57 27.34
C CYS A 695 -12.94 -24.76 26.91
N GLY A 696 -12.37 -25.05 25.74
CA GLY A 696 -11.23 -24.35 25.20
C GLY A 696 -11.43 -22.83 25.05
N GLU A 697 -12.68 -22.40 24.91
CA GLU A 697 -13.05 -20.99 24.93
C GLU A 697 -12.91 -20.35 26.31
N ILE A 698 -13.23 -21.09 27.40
CA ILE A 698 -13.00 -20.63 28.77
C ILE A 698 -11.50 -20.36 28.98
N LYS A 699 -10.68 -21.25 28.55
CA LYS A 699 -9.22 -21.11 28.66
C LYS A 699 -8.69 -19.90 27.90
N ARG A 700 -9.14 -19.69 26.68
CA ARG A 700 -8.81 -18.51 25.88
C ARG A 700 -9.27 -17.22 26.56
N VAL A 701 -10.47 -17.23 27.07
CA VAL A 701 -11.03 -16.06 27.75
C VAL A 701 -10.34 -15.84 29.09
N SER A 702 -9.96 -16.90 29.83
CA SER A 702 -9.27 -16.72 31.10
C SER A 702 -7.86 -16.16 30.95
N ASN A 703 -7.10 -16.65 30.01
CA ASN A 703 -5.78 -16.11 29.71
C ASN A 703 -5.82 -14.65 29.29
N TYR A 704 -6.93 -14.23 28.73
CA TYR A 704 -7.09 -12.88 28.20
C TYR A 704 -7.53 -11.86 29.26
N TRP A 705 -8.26 -12.30 30.25
CA TRP A 705 -8.74 -11.44 31.33
C TRP A 705 -7.66 -11.16 32.38
N GLY A 706 -6.50 -11.80 32.26
CA GLY A 706 -5.38 -11.61 33.17
C GLY A 706 -5.62 -12.17 34.56
N LYS A 707 -4.93 -11.61 35.54
CA LYS A 707 -4.85 -12.12 36.92
C LYS A 707 -6.18 -12.40 37.65
N SER A 708 -7.25 -11.87 37.14
CA SER A 708 -8.54 -11.93 37.85
C SER A 708 -9.45 -13.03 37.36
N VAL A 709 -9.01 -13.92 36.49
CA VAL A 709 -9.85 -14.99 35.95
C VAL A 709 -9.36 -16.35 36.39
N VAL A 710 -10.25 -17.22 36.76
CA VAL A 710 -10.00 -18.62 37.10
C VAL A 710 -10.35 -19.48 35.89
N ASP A 711 -9.41 -20.32 35.51
CA ASP A 711 -9.65 -21.35 34.51
C ASP A 711 -10.16 -22.60 35.20
N ILE A 712 -11.46 -22.77 35.20
CA ILE A 712 -12.16 -23.87 35.91
C ILE A 712 -13.03 -24.57 34.87
N THR A 713 -12.92 -25.89 34.81
CA THR A 713 -13.80 -26.72 34.02
C THR A 713 -15.16 -26.85 34.71
N PHE A 714 -16.17 -27.24 33.95
CA PHE A 714 -17.50 -27.42 34.46
C PHE A 714 -17.55 -28.55 35.50
N GLU A 715 -16.82 -29.62 35.27
CA GLU A 715 -16.73 -30.75 36.20
C GLU A 715 -16.02 -30.37 37.49
N GLU A 716 -14.94 -29.59 37.41
CA GLU A 716 -14.21 -29.04 38.55
C GLU A 716 -15.14 -28.11 39.36
N LEU A 717 -15.91 -27.24 38.65
CA LEU A 717 -16.87 -26.37 39.30
C LEU A 717 -17.98 -27.16 40.03
N GLY A 718 -18.47 -28.26 39.40
CA GLY A 718 -19.42 -29.16 40.04
C GLY A 718 -18.87 -29.89 41.28
N LYS A 719 -17.58 -30.34 41.21
CA LYS A 719 -16.90 -30.92 42.36
C LYS A 719 -16.69 -29.90 43.49
N MET A 720 -16.23 -28.70 43.15
CA MET A 720 -16.05 -27.59 44.08
C MET A 720 -17.36 -27.21 44.77
N LYS A 721 -18.50 -27.24 44.06
CA LYS A 721 -19.82 -27.05 44.64
C LYS A 721 -20.14 -28.16 45.65
N ALA A 722 -19.92 -29.42 45.31
CA ALA A 722 -20.16 -30.56 46.16
C ALA A 722 -19.30 -30.54 47.43
N ASP A 723 -18.05 -30.04 47.30
CA ASP A 723 -17.11 -29.90 48.41
C ASP A 723 -17.29 -28.60 49.22
N GLY A 724 -18.32 -27.80 48.91
CA GLY A 724 -18.63 -26.56 49.62
C GLY A 724 -17.61 -25.42 49.38
N VAL A 725 -16.82 -25.50 48.33
CA VAL A 725 -15.83 -24.46 47.99
C VAL A 725 -16.55 -23.23 47.45
N SER A 726 -16.47 -22.10 48.16
CA SER A 726 -17.06 -20.82 47.72
C SER A 726 -16.06 -19.88 47.04
N GLN A 727 -14.80 -20.11 47.23
CA GLN A 727 -13.76 -19.27 46.64
C GLN A 727 -12.57 -20.10 46.13
N VAL A 728 -11.96 -19.69 45.03
CA VAL A 728 -10.78 -20.34 44.47
C VAL A 728 -9.67 -19.30 44.30
N LYS A 729 -8.44 -19.69 44.66
CA LYS A 729 -7.24 -18.88 44.47
C LYS A 729 -6.79 -18.95 43.01
N THR A 730 -6.61 -17.82 42.37
CA THR A 730 -6.08 -17.78 41.00
C THR A 730 -4.58 -18.06 40.99
N GLY A 731 -4.03 -18.44 39.84
CA GLY A 731 -2.57 -18.61 39.65
C GLY A 731 -1.78 -17.32 39.92
N TYR A 732 -2.49 -16.20 40.07
CA TYR A 732 -1.89 -14.88 40.35
C TYR A 732 -2.12 -14.43 41.82
N GLY A 733 -2.62 -15.29 42.64
CA GLY A 733 -2.77 -15.03 44.06
C GLY A 733 -4.10 -14.41 44.52
N ASP A 734 -4.95 -14.00 43.59
CA ASP A 734 -6.27 -13.46 43.89
C ASP A 734 -7.29 -14.55 44.21
N TYR A 735 -8.34 -14.23 44.99
CA TYR A 735 -9.46 -15.12 45.24
C TYR A 735 -10.66 -14.75 44.38
N VAL A 736 -11.36 -15.74 43.86
CA VAL A 736 -12.60 -15.59 43.08
C VAL A 736 -13.73 -16.31 43.78
N THR A 737 -14.80 -15.61 44.03
CA THR A 737 -16.05 -16.20 44.54
C THR A 737 -16.72 -16.95 43.38
N LEU A 738 -17.12 -18.20 43.64
CA LEU A 738 -17.78 -19.05 42.65
C LEU A 738 -19.29 -18.94 42.81
N ASN A 739 -19.97 -18.72 41.68
CA ASN A 739 -21.40 -18.80 41.61
C ASN A 739 -21.83 -20.17 41.10
N TYR A 740 -22.46 -20.96 41.95
CA TYR A 740 -22.88 -22.33 41.64
C TYR A 740 -24.34 -22.45 41.21
N GLU A 741 -25.08 -21.35 41.19
CA GLU A 741 -26.47 -21.38 40.81
C GLU A 741 -26.63 -21.91 39.38
N GLY A 742 -27.47 -22.91 39.23
CA GLY A 742 -27.78 -23.53 37.95
C GLY A 742 -26.76 -24.45 37.34
N ILE A 743 -25.81 -24.98 38.13
CA ILE A 743 -24.88 -25.99 37.62
C ILE A 743 -25.55 -27.36 37.56
N SER A 744 -26.19 -27.67 36.46
CA SER A 744 -26.69 -29.02 36.12
C SER A 744 -27.00 -29.06 34.61
N GLY A 745 -26.66 -30.12 33.95
CA GLY A 745 -26.82 -30.26 32.49
C GLY A 745 -25.60 -29.81 31.67
N TYR A 746 -25.43 -30.43 30.52
CA TYR A 746 -24.20 -30.33 29.74
C TYR A 746 -24.52 -30.11 28.28
N ASN A 747 -25.15 -28.96 27.97
CA ASN A 747 -25.06 -28.51 26.59
C ASN A 747 -24.02 -27.35 26.49
N VAL A 748 -23.47 -27.14 25.30
CA VAL A 748 -22.44 -26.15 25.09
C VAL A 748 -22.89 -24.73 25.42
N GLN A 749 -24.19 -24.44 25.23
CA GLN A 749 -24.75 -23.13 25.54
C GLN A 749 -24.86 -22.93 27.06
N ASP A 750 -25.33 -23.95 27.79
CA ASP A 750 -25.39 -23.91 29.24
C ASP A 750 -23.99 -23.76 29.85
N LEU A 751 -23.00 -24.46 29.26
CA LEU A 751 -21.62 -24.36 29.70
C LEU A 751 -21.10 -22.93 29.56
N TYR A 752 -21.32 -22.35 28.38
CA TYR A 752 -20.90 -21.00 28.08
C TYR A 752 -21.54 -19.97 29.00
N ASP A 753 -22.85 -20.10 29.20
CA ASP A 753 -23.64 -19.22 30.06
C ASP A 753 -23.21 -19.27 31.52
N ARG A 754 -22.91 -20.44 32.05
CA ARG A 754 -22.45 -20.63 33.43
C ARG A 754 -21.06 -20.09 33.67
N VAL A 755 -20.19 -20.22 32.68
CA VAL A 755 -18.87 -19.61 32.75
C VAL A 755 -18.95 -18.09 32.75
N LEU A 756 -19.85 -17.54 31.97
CA LEU A 756 -20.14 -16.11 32.01
C LEU A 756 -20.62 -15.65 33.37
N THR A 757 -21.47 -16.44 34.03
CA THR A 757 -21.95 -16.13 35.38
C THR A 757 -20.81 -16.06 36.39
N VAL A 758 -19.88 -17.01 36.35
CA VAL A 758 -18.69 -16.98 37.21
C VAL A 758 -17.85 -15.73 36.94
N ARG A 759 -17.72 -15.36 35.69
CA ARG A 759 -16.93 -14.18 35.32
C ARG A 759 -17.62 -12.86 35.66
N ILE A 760 -18.90 -12.79 35.44
CA ILE A 760 -19.69 -11.62 35.84
C ILE A 760 -19.67 -11.45 37.37
N GLY A 761 -19.91 -12.50 38.12
CA GLY A 761 -19.81 -12.47 39.57
C GLY A 761 -18.46 -11.95 40.04
N LYS A 762 -17.38 -12.44 39.45
CA LYS A 762 -16.03 -11.96 39.74
C LYS A 762 -15.80 -10.50 39.39
N LEU A 763 -16.32 -10.03 38.27
CA LEU A 763 -16.20 -8.64 37.90
C LEU A 763 -16.93 -7.72 38.87
N LEU A 764 -18.11 -8.11 39.26
CA LEU A 764 -18.92 -7.39 40.26
C LEU A 764 -18.27 -7.39 41.64
N ASP A 765 -17.71 -8.51 42.08
CA ASP A 765 -16.93 -8.59 43.32
C ASP A 765 -15.70 -7.66 43.30
N LYS A 766 -15.15 -7.39 42.14
CA LYS A 766 -14.02 -6.47 41.98
C LYS A 766 -14.42 -5.02 41.74
N GLU A 767 -15.65 -4.76 41.48
CA GLU A 767 -16.14 -3.38 41.35
C GLU A 767 -15.90 -2.60 42.63
N SER A 768 -16.17 -3.21 43.78
CA SER A 768 -15.87 -2.66 45.11
C SER A 768 -14.38 -2.35 45.34
N SER A 769 -13.48 -2.91 44.54
CA SER A 769 -12.02 -2.70 44.56
C SER A 769 -11.48 -1.79 43.44
N GLY A 770 -12.33 -1.23 42.58
CA GLY A 770 -11.94 -0.28 41.57
C GLY A 770 -11.18 -0.86 40.36
N PHE A 771 -11.39 -2.14 40.00
CA PHE A 771 -10.67 -2.82 38.93
C PHE A 771 -11.57 -3.26 37.77
N PRO A 772 -11.73 -2.46 36.70
CA PRO A 772 -12.22 -2.98 35.44
C PRO A 772 -11.10 -3.76 34.73
N PRO A 773 -11.42 -4.81 33.96
CA PRO A 773 -10.43 -5.54 33.18
C PRO A 773 -9.80 -4.64 32.12
N LYS A 774 -8.47 -4.72 31.98
CA LYS A 774 -7.66 -3.81 31.16
C LYS A 774 -7.51 -4.22 29.69
N THR A 775 -8.19 -5.27 29.24
CA THR A 775 -7.85 -5.85 27.94
C THR A 775 -9.05 -6.20 27.08
N GLY A 776 -8.84 -6.09 25.82
CA GLY A 776 -9.80 -6.12 24.74
C GLY A 776 -10.68 -7.35 24.58
N LYS A 777 -10.38 -8.55 25.14
CA LYS A 777 -11.31 -9.68 25.05
C LYS A 777 -12.39 -9.68 26.12
N PHE A 778 -12.23 -8.93 27.16
CA PHE A 778 -13.34 -8.58 28.03
C PHE A 778 -14.44 -7.91 27.20
N GLU A 779 -14.06 -6.96 26.37
CA GLU A 779 -14.97 -6.27 25.46
C GLU A 779 -15.62 -7.22 24.43
N THR A 780 -14.94 -8.27 23.99
CA THR A 780 -15.56 -9.25 23.08
C THR A 780 -16.63 -10.08 23.77
N ILE A 781 -16.41 -10.48 25.02
CA ILE A 781 -17.43 -11.17 25.82
C ILE A 781 -18.51 -10.20 26.23
N VAL A 782 -18.15 -9.01 26.64
CA VAL A 782 -19.07 -7.94 27.01
C VAL A 782 -19.74 -7.36 25.75
N GLY A 783 -19.03 -7.29 24.61
CA GLY A 783 -19.60 -6.93 23.31
C GLY A 783 -20.78 -7.80 22.91
N TRP A 784 -20.76 -9.08 23.28
CA TRP A 784 -21.90 -9.99 23.09
C TRP A 784 -23.14 -9.55 23.88
N PHE A 785 -22.97 -8.83 24.99
CA PHE A 785 -24.03 -8.24 25.78
C PHE A 785 -24.38 -6.79 25.41
N SER A 786 -23.61 -6.16 24.53
CA SER A 786 -23.61 -4.71 24.40
C SER A 786 -24.65 -4.13 23.44
N GLU A 787 -25.30 -4.91 22.58
CA GLU A 787 -26.23 -4.37 21.58
C GLU A 787 -27.42 -3.59 22.21
N LEU A 788 -27.75 -3.82 23.47
CA LEU A 788 -28.88 -3.21 24.16
C LEU A 788 -28.52 -2.61 25.52
N GLY A 789 -27.26 -2.56 25.92
CA GLY A 789 -26.82 -2.14 27.28
C GLY A 789 -27.19 -3.04 28.42
N LYS A 790 -28.04 -4.02 28.19
CA LYS A 790 -28.36 -5.05 29.15
C LYS A 790 -28.58 -6.39 28.44
N ARG A 791 -28.30 -7.47 29.13
CA ARG A 791 -28.62 -8.83 28.69
C ARG A 791 -29.22 -9.63 29.84
N VAL A 792 -30.30 -10.34 29.54
CA VAL A 792 -30.87 -11.29 30.44
C VAL A 792 -30.10 -12.59 30.37
N TYR A 793 -29.66 -13.07 31.47
CA TYR A 793 -28.87 -14.28 31.59
C TYR A 793 -29.61 -15.29 32.49
N THR A 794 -29.99 -16.43 31.94
CA THR A 794 -30.80 -17.45 32.62
C THR A 794 -29.96 -18.66 32.97
N VAL A 795 -29.93 -19.02 34.23
CA VAL A 795 -29.22 -20.17 34.76
C VAL A 795 -30.18 -20.96 35.66
N GLU A 796 -30.61 -22.16 35.22
CA GLU A 796 -31.47 -23.07 35.96
C GLU A 796 -32.62 -22.43 36.78
N GLY A 797 -33.49 -21.70 36.10
CA GLY A 797 -34.63 -21.05 36.72
C GLY A 797 -34.34 -19.74 37.46
N MET A 798 -33.10 -19.30 37.48
CA MET A 798 -32.73 -17.95 37.87
C MET A 798 -32.46 -17.09 36.67
N GLU A 799 -33.01 -15.90 36.67
CA GLU A 799 -32.76 -14.88 35.64
C GLU A 799 -31.86 -13.80 36.23
N LYS A 800 -30.68 -13.62 35.62
CA LYS A 800 -29.76 -12.57 36.02
C LYS A 800 -29.67 -11.54 34.88
N VAL A 801 -30.04 -10.31 35.21
CA VAL A 801 -29.91 -9.18 34.29
C VAL A 801 -28.57 -8.50 34.54
N VAL A 802 -27.82 -8.30 33.49
CA VAL A 802 -26.53 -7.59 33.52
C VAL A 802 -26.64 -6.33 32.68
N TYR A 803 -26.15 -5.23 33.20
CA TYR A 803 -26.12 -3.94 32.54
C TYR A 803 -24.68 -3.61 32.20
N ILE A 804 -24.40 -3.25 30.95
CA ILE A 804 -23.08 -2.90 30.50
C ILE A 804 -23.03 -1.39 30.31
N GLY A 805 -22.21 -0.73 31.10
CA GLY A 805 -22.08 0.70 31.09
C GLY A 805 -20.63 1.17 31.12
N LEU A 806 -20.48 2.44 31.32
CA LEU A 806 -19.18 3.12 31.40
C LEU A 806 -18.84 3.38 32.87
N LEU A 807 -17.57 3.22 33.23
CA LEU A 807 -17.05 3.55 34.54
C LEU A 807 -15.83 4.45 34.41
N LYS A 808 -15.83 5.56 35.12
CA LYS A 808 -14.71 6.48 35.23
C LYS A 808 -13.70 5.96 36.24
N VAL A 809 -12.49 5.65 35.79
CA VAL A 809 -11.40 5.17 36.65
C VAL A 809 -10.12 5.91 36.33
N GLY A 810 -9.62 6.68 37.34
CA GLY A 810 -8.32 7.34 37.24
C GLY A 810 -8.10 8.22 36.00
N GLY A 811 -9.12 8.97 35.56
CA GLY A 811 -9.03 9.87 34.41
C GLY A 811 -9.24 9.21 33.04
N SER A 812 -9.60 7.92 33.00
CA SER A 812 -10.03 7.20 31.81
C SER A 812 -11.42 6.57 31.99
N ILE A 813 -12.11 6.38 30.86
CA ILE A 813 -13.43 5.75 30.83
C ILE A 813 -13.27 4.32 30.34
N LYS A 814 -13.96 3.38 31.00
CA LYS A 814 -13.91 1.97 30.67
C LYS A 814 -15.29 1.36 30.75
N LYS A 815 -15.57 0.39 29.88
CA LYS A 815 -16.78 -0.44 29.96
C LYS A 815 -16.74 -1.28 31.22
N HIS A 816 -17.88 -1.36 31.92
CA HIS A 816 -18.05 -2.14 33.12
C HIS A 816 -19.41 -2.85 33.12
N ILE A 817 -19.53 -3.91 33.94
CA ILE A 817 -20.74 -4.67 34.08
C ILE A 817 -21.37 -4.31 35.45
N PHE A 818 -22.63 -3.93 35.42
CA PHE A 818 -23.41 -3.58 36.60
C PHE A 818 -24.54 -4.59 36.81
N GLU A 819 -24.87 -4.86 38.04
CA GLU A 819 -26.08 -5.62 38.41
C GLU A 819 -27.31 -4.74 38.50
N ASP A 820 -27.13 -3.45 38.70
CA ASP A 820 -28.15 -2.46 38.93
C ASP A 820 -28.26 -1.49 37.78
N ALA A 821 -29.46 -1.27 37.25
CA ALA A 821 -29.72 -0.37 36.14
C ALA A 821 -29.43 1.09 36.50
N GLU A 822 -29.83 1.53 37.71
CA GLU A 822 -29.62 2.91 38.15
C GLU A 822 -28.14 3.25 38.25
N ARG A 823 -27.35 2.37 38.84
CA ARG A 823 -25.88 2.54 38.90
C ARG A 823 -25.22 2.58 37.50
N CYS A 824 -25.74 1.77 36.57
CA CYS A 824 -25.26 1.81 35.19
C CYS A 824 -25.56 3.16 34.55
N GLU A 825 -26.76 3.67 34.70
CA GLU A 825 -27.15 4.98 34.14
C GLU A 825 -26.41 6.14 34.81
N GLU A 826 -26.25 6.15 36.13
CA GLU A 826 -25.46 7.16 36.82
C GLU A 826 -24.00 7.16 36.34
N SER A 827 -23.39 5.98 36.22
CA SER A 827 -22.02 5.84 35.73
C SER A 827 -21.89 6.32 34.31
N ASN A 828 -22.83 6.03 33.44
CA ASN A 828 -22.86 6.50 32.08
C ASN A 828 -22.94 8.04 32.02
N LYS A 829 -23.82 8.64 32.84
CA LYS A 829 -23.94 10.12 32.93
C LYS A 829 -22.64 10.77 33.36
N GLU A 830 -22.02 10.29 34.45
CA GLU A 830 -20.71 10.80 34.92
C GLU A 830 -19.61 10.67 33.86
N CYS A 831 -19.61 9.56 33.14
CA CYS A 831 -18.61 9.32 32.09
C CYS A 831 -18.82 10.19 30.87
N VAL A 832 -20.06 10.44 30.48
CA VAL A 832 -20.40 11.34 29.37
C VAL A 832 -20.05 12.77 29.74
N GLU A 833 -20.35 13.21 30.95
CA GLU A 833 -19.97 14.53 31.43
C GLU A 833 -18.44 14.72 31.47
N PHE A 834 -17.72 13.72 31.94
CA PHE A 834 -16.24 13.75 31.91
C PHE A 834 -15.66 13.80 30.51
N LEU A 835 -16.21 13.06 29.55
CA LEU A 835 -15.78 13.09 28.15
C LEU A 835 -16.06 14.46 27.54
N LEU A 836 -17.22 15.03 27.81
CA LEU A 836 -17.61 16.34 27.38
C LEU A 836 -16.59 17.40 27.86
N MET A 837 -16.28 17.41 29.16
CA MET A 837 -15.31 18.32 29.75
C MET A 837 -13.90 18.13 29.19
N ARG A 838 -13.51 16.90 28.91
CA ARG A 838 -12.22 16.57 28.34
C ARG A 838 -12.07 17.06 26.91
N GLU A 839 -13.08 16.87 26.06
CA GLU A 839 -13.08 17.33 24.67
C GLU A 839 -13.18 18.87 24.59
N VAL A 840 -13.98 19.47 25.46
CA VAL A 840 -14.03 20.93 25.62
C VAL A 840 -12.63 21.46 25.93
N ASN A 841 -11.96 20.89 26.92
CA ASN A 841 -10.61 21.30 27.31
C ASN A 841 -9.57 21.11 26.20
N LYS A 842 -9.67 19.99 25.46
CA LYS A 842 -8.74 19.68 24.38
C LYS A 842 -8.91 20.60 23.16
N LYS A 843 -10.16 20.93 22.82
CA LYS A 843 -10.47 21.68 21.59
C LYS A 843 -10.32 23.20 21.77
N TYR A 844 -10.54 23.70 22.97
CA TYR A 844 -10.66 25.14 23.24
C TYR A 844 -9.48 25.76 23.99
N ASN A 845 -8.54 24.94 24.48
CA ASN A 845 -7.33 25.46 25.11
C ASN A 845 -6.36 26.15 24.13
N ASP A 846 -6.47 25.89 22.84
CA ASP A 846 -5.45 26.35 21.89
C ASP A 846 -5.78 27.59 21.06
N LYS A 847 -7.03 27.98 20.84
CA LYS A 847 -7.29 29.17 19.98
C LYS A 847 -8.68 29.78 20.18
N THR A 848 -8.79 30.93 20.77
CA THR A 848 -9.91 31.91 20.68
C THR A 848 -11.22 31.60 21.42
N PHE A 849 -11.42 30.40 21.95
CA PHE A 849 -12.56 30.06 22.78
C PHE A 849 -12.07 29.72 24.18
N LYS A 850 -12.59 30.38 25.16
CA LYS A 850 -12.15 30.24 26.50
C LYS A 850 -13.17 29.46 27.29
N VAL A 851 -12.78 28.37 27.88
CA VAL A 851 -13.61 27.47 28.64
C VAL A 851 -13.07 27.36 30.06
N ILE A 852 -13.90 26.95 30.97
CA ILE A 852 -13.47 26.60 32.33
C ILE A 852 -12.53 25.39 32.22
N ASN A 853 -11.30 25.52 32.65
CA ASN A 853 -10.38 24.41 32.76
C ASN A 853 -10.72 23.55 33.97
N PRO A 854 -10.19 22.32 34.09
CA PRO A 854 -10.46 21.45 35.23
C PRO A 854 -10.06 22.02 36.58
N GLN A 855 -9.31 23.13 36.60
CA GLN A 855 -8.89 23.87 37.79
C GLN A 855 -9.76 25.09 38.05
N GLY A 856 -10.91 25.27 37.41
CA GLY A 856 -11.90 26.29 37.67
C GLY A 856 -11.56 27.70 37.17
N LYS A 857 -10.56 27.88 36.27
CA LYS A 857 -10.29 29.17 35.65
C LYS A 857 -11.23 29.43 34.48
N LYS A 858 -12.03 30.52 34.61
CA LYS A 858 -12.88 31.01 33.53
C LYS A 858 -12.06 31.56 32.39
N VAL A 859 -12.41 31.17 31.21
CA VAL A 859 -11.78 31.60 29.99
C VAL A 859 -12.90 31.98 29.01
N GLU A 860 -12.95 33.17 28.41
CA GLU A 860 -14.02 33.70 27.54
C GLU A 860 -14.14 32.97 26.19
N THR A 861 -15.33 32.65 25.74
CA THR A 861 -15.56 32.01 24.44
C THR A 861 -16.58 32.76 23.58
N LYS A 862 -16.34 32.73 22.28
CA LYS A 862 -17.39 32.98 21.29
C LYS A 862 -17.80 31.64 20.70
N SER A 863 -18.94 31.10 21.09
CA SER A 863 -19.47 29.88 20.48
C SER A 863 -20.21 30.24 19.19
N THR A 864 -19.82 29.60 18.09
CA THR A 864 -20.63 29.61 16.86
C THR A 864 -21.47 28.33 16.83
N GLU A 865 -22.63 28.37 16.19
CA GLU A 865 -23.48 27.15 15.99
C GLU A 865 -22.71 26.01 15.34
N ARG A 866 -21.72 26.33 14.52
CA ARG A 866 -20.86 25.33 13.90
C ARG A 866 -19.92 24.64 14.88
N ALA A 867 -19.27 25.39 15.78
CA ALA A 867 -18.42 24.82 16.82
C ALA A 867 -19.20 23.93 17.76
N LYS A 868 -20.48 24.29 17.99
CA LYS A 868 -21.46 23.55 18.77
C LYS A 868 -21.78 22.19 18.12
N LYS A 869 -22.04 22.19 16.81
CA LYS A 869 -22.32 20.99 16.05
C LYS A 869 -21.12 20.05 15.98
N GLU A 870 -19.94 20.57 15.65
CA GLU A 870 -18.71 19.75 15.62
C GLU A 870 -18.36 19.13 16.97
N PHE A 871 -18.62 19.85 18.04
CA PHE A 871 -18.43 19.36 19.39
C PHE A 871 -19.39 18.21 19.70
N HIS A 872 -20.65 18.39 19.36
CA HIS A 872 -21.70 17.40 19.51
C HIS A 872 -21.40 16.13 18.70
N ASP A 873 -21.04 16.27 17.41
CA ASP A 873 -20.69 15.16 16.53
C ASP A 873 -19.47 14.34 17.05
N ASN A 874 -18.46 15.02 17.63
CA ASN A 874 -17.30 14.33 18.20
C ASN A 874 -17.64 13.55 19.47
N ILE A 875 -18.51 14.06 20.31
CA ILE A 875 -18.96 13.34 21.52
C ILE A 875 -19.82 12.15 21.12
N LEU A 876 -20.67 12.29 20.11
CA LEU A 876 -21.43 11.18 19.54
C LEU A 876 -20.51 10.04 19.08
N MET A 877 -19.50 10.36 18.32
CA MET A 877 -18.52 9.39 17.84
C MET A 877 -17.80 8.67 18.97
N VAL A 878 -17.45 9.38 20.05
CA VAL A 878 -16.83 8.76 21.24
C VAL A 878 -17.84 7.89 22.00
N CYS A 879 -19.09 8.29 22.08
CA CYS A 879 -20.15 7.48 22.69
C CYS A 879 -20.44 6.21 21.89
N GLU A 880 -20.42 6.29 20.54
CA GLU A 880 -20.53 5.13 19.65
C GLU A 880 -19.34 4.18 19.83
N GLU A 881 -18.10 4.69 19.82
CA GLU A 881 -16.90 3.87 20.07
C GLU A 881 -16.94 3.15 21.42
N LEU A 882 -17.51 3.76 22.43
CA LEU A 882 -17.64 3.19 23.76
C LEU A 882 -18.92 2.36 23.94
N SER A 883 -19.76 2.21 22.90
CA SER A 883 -21.03 1.50 22.92
C SER A 883 -21.92 1.93 24.10
N VAL A 884 -22.14 3.22 24.23
CA VAL A 884 -23.08 3.78 25.22
C VAL A 884 -24.49 3.44 24.76
N THR A 885 -25.26 2.78 25.59
CA THR A 885 -26.54 2.12 25.22
C THR A 885 -27.69 3.02 25.45
N ASN A 886 -27.92 4.08 25.65
CA ASN A 886 -29.07 4.98 25.59
C ASN A 886 -28.73 6.26 24.86
N PHE A 887 -28.44 6.08 23.61
CA PHE A 887 -27.87 7.13 22.76
C PHE A 887 -28.75 8.39 22.66
N GLU A 888 -30.06 8.23 22.49
CA GLU A 888 -30.98 9.36 22.39
C GLU A 888 -31.17 10.14 23.72
N GLU A 889 -31.21 9.44 24.87
CA GLU A 889 -31.23 10.08 26.18
C GLU A 889 -29.88 10.76 26.47
N SER A 890 -28.78 10.13 26.10
CA SER A 890 -27.43 10.71 26.22
C SER A 890 -27.26 11.96 25.38
N LEU A 891 -27.89 12.03 24.21
CA LEU A 891 -27.94 13.21 23.37
C LEU A 891 -28.66 14.38 24.00
N SER A 892 -29.84 14.12 24.59
CA SER A 892 -30.61 15.16 25.29
C SER A 892 -29.84 15.67 26.51
N TYR A 893 -29.23 14.76 27.27
CA TYR A 893 -28.39 15.09 28.41
C TYR A 893 -27.15 15.92 28.02
N LEU A 894 -26.46 15.55 26.91
CA LEU A 894 -25.35 16.30 26.34
C LEU A 894 -25.72 17.73 25.95
N ASP A 895 -26.89 17.93 25.37
CA ASP A 895 -27.40 19.23 25.03
C ASP A 895 -27.69 20.09 26.27
N ASP A 896 -28.18 19.49 27.35
CA ASP A 896 -28.45 20.20 28.60
C ASP A 896 -27.15 20.56 29.33
N VAL A 897 -26.21 19.63 29.46
CA VAL A 897 -24.87 19.90 30.01
C VAL A 897 -24.13 20.96 29.19
N TYR A 898 -24.27 20.90 27.86
CA TYR A 898 -23.70 21.95 27.02
C TYR A 898 -24.33 23.32 27.24
N LYS A 899 -25.64 23.40 27.47
CA LYS A 899 -26.33 24.65 27.80
C LYS A 899 -25.90 25.19 29.14
N GLU A 900 -25.81 24.36 30.17
CA GLU A 900 -25.33 24.75 31.51
C GLU A 900 -23.89 25.28 31.43
N LEU A 901 -22.98 24.55 30.78
CA LEU A 901 -21.59 24.95 30.60
C LEU A 901 -21.47 26.28 29.82
N THR A 902 -22.31 26.49 28.80
CA THR A 902 -22.30 27.74 28.04
C THR A 902 -22.91 28.90 28.81
N GLU A 903 -23.87 28.67 29.69
CA GLU A 903 -24.45 29.70 30.59
C GLU A 903 -23.49 30.06 31.73
N GLU A 904 -22.78 29.09 32.30
CA GLU A 904 -21.75 29.37 33.31
C GLU A 904 -20.54 30.12 32.73
N MET A 905 -20.23 29.92 31.47
CA MET A 905 -19.17 30.66 30.78
C MET A 905 -19.58 32.07 30.37
N ARG A 906 -20.88 32.37 30.32
CA ARG A 906 -21.42 33.70 30.07
C ARG A 906 -21.52 34.54 31.36
N LYS A 907 -21.53 33.93 32.52
CA LYS A 907 -21.44 34.57 33.83
C LYS A 907 -19.97 34.79 34.23
#